data_357450fb7c97c3ef749cdeebb7d02029
#
_entry.id   357450fb7c97c3ef749cdeebb7d02029
#
_cell.length_a   1.000
_cell.length_b   1.000
_cell.length_c   1.000
_cell.angle_alpha   90.00
_cell.angle_beta   90.00
_cell.angle_gamma   90.00
#
_symmetry.space_group_name_H-M   'P 1'
#
loop_
_entity.id
_entity.type
_entity.pdbx_description
1 polymer ?
#
loop_
_entity_poly.entity_id
_entity_poly.type
_entity_poly.pdbx_seq_one_letter_code
_entity_poly.pdbx_strand_id
1 'polypeptide(L)'
;MTHLRSKRLPESEPPGPRPGIGRALVTVAALVASLGLGAIAPAEAAPETAVRAPGGWSDEPHGFASLDGGTTGGAGGKVVTVTDQASLVRYASAAEPYVIRVKGAIDVEPFGSDIVVTSNKTIIGVGDTGEIVHGELHLNPGTSNVIIRNLTIRDSYVEGDWDGKTTDFDAIQMDTVDHVWIDHNRFEHMGDGLLDIRKDSRYVTVSYNQFKNHNKAFGIGWTTNVRTEITIDHNWFTGTKQRNPSADNCAYAHLYNNYVSAQVADGDPVWTYGNWARGRTRMVIENSYYDGVQHPYQADATAELVQRGSILKNVSGRQDAWGTAFEPRDLYDYRLDPAAAVPALVTRFSGPQKRIGTNTVLDVPGSYATVQAAVDAVPDGNDGTVTIRIAPGTYREQVRIPAGRSNLVLQGTGQDRADTVIVYDTPAAYGGSNGSATVRIAANDVTARNLTFSNDFDEAAHELNGEQALAMKTVGDRIVFEDTAFLGNQDTLMTDSPRLDAISRVYIRDSYIEGDVDFIYGRATTVIERSVIKALSRGSTTNNGYITAASTWKDNPYGFLITGSRVISDAPAGTYHLGRPWHPGGEPNAIAQVLFRDTELPAAIKSSPWTDMSGFSWKDARFTEYRTYGPGAGVTVDRPQLADADADAYTVVKYLSGTDSWAPHRAARHRR
;
A
#
# COMPACT_ATOMS: atom_id res chain seq x y z
N MET A 1 -45.49 44.46 -14.57
CA MET A 1 -45.66 45.61 -13.65
C MET A 1 -44.53 45.53 -12.67
N THR A 2 -43.65 46.32 -12.81
CA THR A 2 -42.96 47.47 -12.23
C THR A 2 -41.65 47.02 -11.60
N HIS A 3 -40.50 47.21 -12.28
CA HIS A 3 -39.53 48.34 -12.21
C HIS A 3 -39.12 48.69 -10.77
N LEU A 4 -37.87 48.79 -10.33
CA LEU A 4 -36.75 49.61 -10.73
C LEU A 4 -35.50 49.34 -9.86
N ARG A 5 -34.33 49.33 -10.48
CA ARG A 5 -33.08 50.12 -10.46
C ARG A 5 -32.09 49.86 -9.29
N SER A 6 -30.99 49.38 -9.65
CA SER A 6 -29.57 49.82 -9.79
C SER A 6 -29.14 51.02 -8.94
N LYS A 7 -28.03 50.82 -8.20
CA LYS A 7 -26.99 51.87 -8.00
C LYS A 7 -25.61 51.25 -7.92
N ARG A 8 -24.71 51.85 -8.76
CA ARG A 8 -23.25 51.61 -8.85
C ARG A 8 -22.51 52.63 -8.01
N LEU A 9 -21.31 52.22 -7.52
CA LEU A 9 -20.02 52.90 -7.42
C LEU A 9 -19.80 53.94 -6.29
N PRO A 10 -18.57 54.29 -5.88
CA PRO A 10 -17.32 54.30 -6.67
C PRO A 10 -16.07 53.67 -6.01
N GLU A 11 -15.09 53.47 -6.90
CA GLU A 11 -13.66 53.20 -6.67
C GLU A 11 -12.92 54.35 -5.97
N SER A 12 -11.82 54.09 -5.28
CA SER A 12 -10.75 55.06 -5.05
C SER A 12 -9.39 54.38 -5.08
N GLU A 13 -8.51 54.95 -5.91
CA GLU A 13 -7.14 54.59 -6.18
C GLU A 13 -6.16 54.91 -5.02
N PRO A 14 -4.89 54.43 -5.13
CA PRO A 14 -3.90 54.44 -4.05
C PRO A 14 -2.98 55.71 -4.08
N PRO A 15 -2.22 56.00 -3.02
CA PRO A 15 -1.10 56.94 -3.13
C PRO A 15 0.27 56.24 -3.14
N GLY A 16 1.14 56.71 -3.99
CA GLY A 16 2.53 56.33 -4.20
C GLY A 16 3.54 57.10 -3.28
N PRO A 17 4.84 56.96 -3.54
CA PRO A 17 5.89 56.95 -2.55
C PRO A 17 6.70 58.23 -2.40
N ARG A 18 7.46 58.37 -1.25
CA ARG A 18 8.71 59.17 -1.15
C ARG A 18 9.30 59.16 0.30
N PRO A 19 10.56 59.60 0.54
CA PRO A 19 11.85 59.19 0.02
C PRO A 19 12.88 58.85 1.13
N GLY A 20 14.06 58.35 0.74
CA GLY A 20 15.16 57.90 1.55
C GLY A 20 16.06 58.95 2.21
N ILE A 21 17.01 58.49 2.99
CA ILE A 21 18.31 59.07 3.31
C ILE A 21 19.29 57.92 3.56
N GLY A 22 20.36 57.83 3.06
CA GLY A 22 21.61 57.64 2.67
C GLY A 22 22.72 57.83 3.71
N ARG A 23 23.78 57.00 3.62
CA ARG A 23 25.21 57.23 3.84
C ARG A 23 25.90 55.86 3.82
N ALA A 24 26.78 55.61 2.99
CA ALA A 24 28.12 56.02 2.58
C ALA A 24 29.20 55.01 3.04
N LEU A 25 29.86 54.51 2.03
CA LEU A 25 31.12 53.81 1.80
C LEU A 25 32.15 53.75 2.95
N VAL A 26 32.85 52.62 3.03
CA VAL A 26 34.32 52.58 2.95
C VAL A 26 34.78 51.31 2.23
N THR A 27 35.57 51.50 1.21
CA THR A 27 36.26 50.50 0.39
C THR A 27 37.63 50.18 1.01
N VAL A 28 38.00 48.91 1.08
CA VAL A 28 39.41 48.48 1.05
C VAL A 28 39.56 47.34 0.07
N ALA A 29 40.35 47.58 -0.94
CA ALA A 29 40.75 46.60 -1.94
C ALA A 29 41.98 45.82 -1.45
N ALA A 30 41.92 44.49 -1.58
CA ALA A 30 43.12 43.67 -1.60
C ALA A 30 42.98 42.66 -2.75
N LEU A 31 43.88 42.79 -3.70
CA LEU A 31 44.06 41.97 -4.88
C LEU A 31 44.83 40.71 -4.51
N VAL A 32 44.24 39.55 -4.65
CA VAL A 32 44.98 38.27 -4.76
C VAL A 32 44.40 37.46 -5.89
N ALA A 33 45.24 37.20 -6.87
CA ALA A 33 44.94 36.31 -8.00
C ALA A 33 44.89 34.85 -7.53
N SER A 34 43.85 34.12 -7.91
CA SER A 34 43.84 32.66 -7.87
C SER A 34 42.95 32.11 -8.97
N LEU A 35 43.50 31.13 -9.60
CA LEU A 35 43.08 30.23 -10.62
C LEU A 35 41.59 29.82 -10.60
N GLY A 36 40.97 29.80 -11.76
CA GLY A 36 39.60 29.37 -11.97
C GLY A 36 39.36 27.89 -11.64
N LEU A 37 38.42 27.68 -10.76
CA LEU A 37 37.65 26.45 -10.67
C LEU A 37 36.21 26.84 -10.92
N GLY A 38 35.66 26.41 -12.08
CA GLY A 38 34.29 26.61 -12.43
C GLY A 38 33.37 25.99 -11.39
N ALA A 39 32.54 26.82 -10.74
CA ALA A 39 31.46 26.34 -9.90
C ALA A 39 30.42 25.64 -10.82
N ILE A 40 30.33 24.33 -10.70
CA ILE A 40 29.20 23.56 -11.20
C ILE A 40 28.03 23.92 -10.30
N ALA A 41 27.00 24.55 -10.85
CA ALA A 41 25.72 24.72 -10.18
C ALA A 41 25.18 23.32 -9.79
N PRO A 42 24.59 23.14 -8.59
CA PRO A 42 23.94 21.89 -8.30
C PRO A 42 22.76 21.73 -9.29
N ALA A 43 22.78 20.62 -10.04
CA ALA A 43 21.64 20.21 -10.84
C ALA A 43 20.46 20.06 -9.88
N GLU A 44 19.33 20.69 -10.17
CA GLU A 44 18.05 20.37 -9.54
C GLU A 44 17.84 18.88 -9.63
N ALA A 45 17.70 18.23 -8.47
CA ALA A 45 17.34 16.83 -8.40
C ALA A 45 15.95 16.67 -9.05
N ALA A 46 15.91 15.92 -10.13
CA ALA A 46 14.66 15.46 -10.71
C ALA A 46 13.85 14.74 -9.60
N PRO A 47 12.50 14.82 -9.60
CA PRO A 47 11.68 14.15 -8.59
C PRO A 47 12.05 12.66 -8.56
N GLU A 48 12.32 12.13 -7.36
CA GLU A 48 12.58 10.71 -7.16
C GLU A 48 11.36 9.92 -7.68
N THR A 49 11.56 9.28 -8.81
CA THR A 49 10.59 8.35 -9.39
C THR A 49 10.36 7.19 -8.40
N ALA A 50 9.11 6.77 -8.29
CA ALA A 50 8.60 5.70 -7.45
C ALA A 50 9.62 4.56 -7.23
N VAL A 51 9.82 4.19 -5.96
CA VAL A 51 10.76 3.16 -5.53
C VAL A 51 10.41 1.86 -6.23
N ARG A 52 11.21 1.46 -7.22
CA ARG A 52 11.08 0.16 -7.90
C ARG A 52 11.17 -0.97 -6.88
N ALA A 53 10.21 -1.87 -6.93
CA ALA A 53 10.23 -3.13 -6.18
C ALA A 53 11.53 -3.93 -6.45
N PRO A 54 12.01 -4.79 -5.50
CA PRO A 54 13.15 -5.65 -5.72
C PRO A 54 12.90 -6.62 -6.90
N GLY A 55 13.39 -6.33 -8.05
CA GLY A 55 13.14 -7.04 -9.31
C GLY A 55 13.01 -6.09 -10.49
N GLY A 56 12.88 -4.79 -10.22
CA GLY A 56 12.96 -3.77 -11.26
C GLY A 56 11.64 -3.44 -11.96
N TRP A 57 10.49 -4.04 -11.61
CA TRP A 57 9.18 -3.66 -12.15
C TRP A 57 8.45 -2.62 -11.28
N SER A 58 7.44 -1.95 -11.87
CA SER A 58 6.50 -1.08 -11.17
C SER A 58 5.27 -1.88 -10.75
N ASP A 59 4.65 -1.51 -9.62
CA ASP A 59 3.31 -1.98 -9.26
C ASP A 59 2.20 -1.07 -9.84
N GLU A 60 2.58 -0.05 -10.62
CA GLU A 60 1.69 0.91 -11.25
C GLU A 60 1.79 0.82 -12.78
N PRO A 61 0.69 1.05 -13.51
CA PRO A 61 0.68 1.15 -14.97
C PRO A 61 1.67 2.20 -15.48
N HIS A 62 2.32 1.91 -16.61
CA HIS A 62 3.27 2.77 -17.27
C HIS A 62 3.05 2.76 -18.79
N GLY A 63 3.90 3.47 -19.55
CA GLY A 63 3.76 3.53 -20.99
C GLY A 63 2.41 4.13 -21.40
N PHE A 64 1.84 3.65 -22.51
CA PHE A 64 0.56 4.17 -22.97
C PHE A 64 -0.58 3.99 -21.98
N ALA A 65 -0.61 2.92 -21.18
CA ALA A 65 -1.65 2.72 -20.18
C ALA A 65 -1.65 3.76 -19.03
N SER A 66 -0.61 4.57 -18.91
CA SER A 66 -0.52 5.65 -17.92
C SER A 66 -0.93 7.03 -18.45
N LEU A 67 -1.19 7.16 -19.75
CA LEU A 67 -1.56 8.42 -20.38
C LEU A 67 -3.07 8.70 -20.29
N ASP A 68 -3.47 9.93 -20.61
CA ASP A 68 -4.87 10.38 -20.73
C ASP A 68 -5.76 9.99 -19.52
N GLY A 69 -5.28 10.22 -18.32
CA GLY A 69 -5.96 9.86 -17.08
C GLY A 69 -5.49 8.54 -16.45
N GLY A 70 -4.81 7.70 -17.23
CA GLY A 70 -4.20 6.45 -16.78
C GLY A 70 -5.17 5.32 -16.46
N THR A 71 -4.61 4.15 -16.26
CA THR A 71 -5.37 2.91 -15.93
C THR A 71 -5.34 2.68 -14.43
N THR A 72 -6.49 2.69 -13.77
CA THR A 72 -6.64 2.45 -12.33
C THR A 72 -7.35 1.14 -12.01
N GLY A 73 -7.89 0.48 -13.04
CA GLY A 73 -8.60 -0.79 -12.90
C GLY A 73 -9.80 -0.70 -11.96
N GLY A 74 -9.88 -1.64 -11.05
CA GLY A 74 -10.95 -1.72 -10.03
C GLY A 74 -10.75 -0.79 -8.83
N ALA A 75 -9.85 0.19 -8.90
CA ALA A 75 -9.62 1.12 -7.80
C ALA A 75 -10.92 1.86 -7.41
N GLY A 76 -11.13 2.05 -6.11
CA GLY A 76 -12.38 2.61 -5.57
C GLY A 76 -13.51 1.58 -5.41
N GLY A 77 -13.37 0.37 -5.97
CA GLY A 77 -14.32 -0.73 -5.82
C GLY A 77 -13.99 -1.69 -4.67
N LYS A 78 -14.86 -2.68 -4.47
CA LYS A 78 -14.65 -3.73 -3.47
C LYS A 78 -13.53 -4.68 -3.89
N VAL A 79 -12.74 -5.13 -2.92
CA VAL A 79 -11.78 -6.21 -3.08
C VAL A 79 -12.46 -7.53 -2.76
N VAL A 80 -12.43 -8.49 -3.69
CA VAL A 80 -13.03 -9.82 -3.51
C VAL A 80 -12.02 -10.89 -3.85
N THR A 81 -12.05 -12.02 -3.15
CA THR A 81 -11.26 -13.21 -3.50
C THR A 81 -12.19 -14.27 -4.09
N VAL A 82 -11.84 -14.81 -5.25
CA VAL A 82 -12.60 -15.81 -5.96
C VAL A 82 -11.80 -17.09 -6.14
N THR A 83 -12.47 -18.24 -6.03
CA THR A 83 -11.90 -19.58 -6.16
C THR A 83 -12.73 -20.47 -7.10
N ASP A 84 -13.75 -19.92 -7.73
CA ASP A 84 -14.68 -20.61 -8.61
C ASP A 84 -15.14 -19.72 -9.78
N GLN A 85 -15.59 -20.36 -10.86
CA GLN A 85 -16.04 -19.68 -12.09
C GLN A 85 -17.24 -18.75 -11.85
N ALA A 86 -18.23 -19.18 -11.06
CA ALA A 86 -19.45 -18.40 -10.87
C ALA A 86 -19.17 -17.06 -10.19
N SER A 87 -18.29 -17.06 -9.19
CA SER A 87 -17.83 -15.85 -8.51
C SER A 87 -16.97 -14.97 -9.44
N LEU A 88 -16.07 -15.56 -10.22
CA LEU A 88 -15.24 -14.83 -11.17
C LEU A 88 -16.11 -14.13 -12.22
N VAL A 89 -17.00 -14.86 -12.88
CA VAL A 89 -17.94 -14.31 -13.88
C VAL A 89 -18.80 -13.21 -13.28
N ARG A 90 -19.36 -13.43 -12.09
CA ARG A 90 -20.20 -12.44 -11.41
C ARG A 90 -19.51 -11.09 -11.21
N TYR A 91 -18.27 -11.10 -10.73
CA TYR A 91 -17.57 -9.85 -10.42
C TYR A 91 -16.87 -9.25 -11.64
N ALA A 92 -16.39 -10.07 -12.58
CA ALA A 92 -15.79 -9.58 -13.81
C ALA A 92 -16.79 -8.85 -14.70
N SER A 93 -18.03 -9.35 -14.79
CA SER A 93 -19.11 -8.77 -15.60
C SER A 93 -19.96 -7.72 -14.90
N ALA A 94 -19.75 -7.45 -13.62
CA ALA A 94 -20.49 -6.43 -12.86
C ALA A 94 -20.27 -5.03 -13.41
N ALA A 95 -21.26 -4.14 -13.29
CA ALA A 95 -21.13 -2.75 -13.68
C ALA A 95 -20.23 -1.96 -12.71
N GLU A 96 -20.23 -2.35 -11.43
CA GLU A 96 -19.46 -1.70 -10.36
C GLU A 96 -17.96 -2.04 -10.48
N PRO A 97 -17.05 -1.16 -10.02
CA PRO A 97 -15.63 -1.46 -9.95
C PRO A 97 -15.32 -2.56 -8.92
N TYR A 98 -14.39 -3.45 -9.28
CA TYR A 98 -13.89 -4.52 -8.40
C TYR A 98 -12.39 -4.77 -8.56
N VAL A 99 -11.71 -5.05 -7.44
CA VAL A 99 -10.42 -5.73 -7.41
C VAL A 99 -10.69 -7.21 -7.12
N ILE A 100 -10.54 -8.06 -8.13
CA ILE A 100 -10.88 -9.49 -8.12
C ILE A 100 -9.58 -10.29 -7.94
N ARG A 101 -9.38 -10.88 -6.78
CA ARG A 101 -8.22 -11.70 -6.45
C ARG A 101 -8.52 -13.18 -6.76
N VAL A 102 -7.85 -13.73 -7.77
CA VAL A 102 -8.00 -15.14 -8.15
C VAL A 102 -7.04 -15.99 -7.33
N LYS A 103 -7.57 -16.92 -6.53
CA LYS A 103 -6.78 -17.80 -5.65
C LYS A 103 -6.95 -19.25 -6.06
N GLY A 104 -5.86 -19.87 -6.52
CA GLY A 104 -5.88 -21.23 -7.09
C GLY A 104 -6.36 -21.25 -8.53
N ALA A 105 -6.49 -22.46 -9.07
CA ALA A 105 -6.96 -22.69 -10.43
C ALA A 105 -8.50 -22.69 -10.48
N ILE A 106 -9.05 -21.91 -11.41
CA ILE A 106 -10.48 -21.89 -11.73
C ILE A 106 -10.65 -22.58 -13.08
N ASP A 107 -11.31 -23.73 -13.07
CA ASP A 107 -11.68 -24.48 -14.26
C ASP A 107 -12.97 -23.91 -14.86
N VAL A 108 -12.95 -23.58 -16.15
CA VAL A 108 -14.06 -22.91 -16.86
C VAL A 108 -14.83 -23.90 -17.69
N GLU A 109 -16.12 -23.97 -17.44
CA GLU A 109 -17.06 -24.80 -18.14
C GLU A 109 -18.22 -23.96 -18.72
N PRO A 110 -18.68 -24.24 -19.95
CA PRO A 110 -18.14 -25.18 -20.92
C PRO A 110 -16.74 -24.81 -21.41
N PHE A 111 -15.94 -25.80 -21.83
CA PHE A 111 -14.62 -25.64 -22.39
C PHE A 111 -14.56 -24.52 -23.44
N GLY A 112 -13.58 -23.58 -23.31
CA GLY A 112 -13.39 -22.45 -24.20
C GLY A 112 -14.39 -21.31 -24.01
N SER A 113 -15.12 -21.27 -22.89
CA SER A 113 -16.11 -20.21 -22.65
C SER A 113 -15.44 -18.87 -22.29
N ASP A 114 -16.06 -17.79 -22.78
CA ASP A 114 -15.67 -16.43 -22.50
C ASP A 114 -16.08 -15.99 -21.09
N ILE A 115 -15.17 -15.43 -20.37
CA ILE A 115 -15.43 -14.66 -19.16
C ILE A 115 -15.41 -13.18 -19.56
N VAL A 116 -16.60 -12.59 -19.68
CA VAL A 116 -16.75 -11.19 -20.06
C VAL A 116 -16.25 -10.29 -18.95
N VAL A 117 -15.29 -9.41 -19.31
CA VAL A 117 -14.73 -8.40 -18.39
C VAL A 117 -15.25 -7.03 -18.79
N THR A 118 -15.95 -6.36 -17.87
CA THR A 118 -16.44 -5.00 -18.07
C THR A 118 -15.46 -3.95 -17.53
N SER A 119 -15.72 -2.66 -17.76
CA SER A 119 -14.88 -1.55 -17.33
C SER A 119 -14.63 -1.50 -15.81
N ASN A 120 -13.53 -0.84 -15.42
CA ASN A 120 -13.17 -0.61 -14.01
C ASN A 120 -12.95 -1.92 -13.23
N LYS A 121 -12.14 -2.81 -13.77
CA LYS A 121 -11.77 -4.08 -13.13
C LYS A 121 -10.27 -4.24 -12.97
N THR A 122 -9.88 -4.78 -11.83
CA THR A 122 -8.57 -5.41 -11.66
C THR A 122 -8.78 -6.89 -11.41
N ILE A 123 -8.26 -7.76 -12.29
CA ILE A 123 -8.24 -9.21 -12.09
C ILE A 123 -6.78 -9.59 -11.80
N ILE A 124 -6.51 -10.10 -10.60
CA ILE A 124 -5.14 -10.31 -10.14
C ILE A 124 -4.99 -11.68 -9.47
N GLY A 125 -4.00 -12.47 -9.92
CA GLY A 125 -3.66 -13.75 -9.29
C GLY A 125 -3.01 -13.55 -7.93
N VAL A 126 -3.41 -14.35 -6.94
CA VAL A 126 -2.82 -14.36 -5.60
C VAL A 126 -1.54 -15.19 -5.59
N GLY A 127 -0.40 -14.53 -5.47
CA GLY A 127 0.90 -15.19 -5.59
C GLY A 127 1.07 -15.82 -6.97
N ASP A 128 1.72 -16.98 -7.03
CA ASP A 128 1.94 -17.73 -8.28
C ASP A 128 0.90 -18.85 -8.52
N THR A 129 -0.27 -18.76 -7.88
CA THR A 129 -1.29 -19.83 -7.89
C THR A 129 -2.58 -19.46 -8.60
N GLY A 130 -2.79 -18.18 -8.96
CA GLY A 130 -4.01 -17.74 -9.63
C GLY A 130 -4.03 -18.20 -11.08
N GLU A 131 -4.99 -19.07 -11.45
CA GLU A 131 -5.07 -19.63 -12.80
C GLU A 131 -6.51 -19.60 -13.34
N ILE A 132 -6.64 -19.42 -14.66
CA ILE A 132 -7.86 -19.64 -15.44
C ILE A 132 -7.54 -20.75 -16.42
N VAL A 133 -8.28 -21.84 -16.32
CA VAL A 133 -8.06 -23.06 -17.10
C VAL A 133 -9.28 -23.29 -17.99
N HIS A 134 -9.07 -23.64 -19.26
CA HIS A 134 -10.11 -23.91 -20.25
C HIS A 134 -11.06 -22.73 -20.55
N GLY A 135 -10.64 -21.50 -20.28
CA GLY A 135 -11.46 -20.30 -20.50
C GLY A 135 -10.67 -19.14 -21.09
N GLU A 136 -11.38 -18.10 -21.47
CA GLU A 136 -10.88 -16.87 -22.07
C GLU A 136 -11.37 -15.64 -21.29
N LEU A 137 -10.53 -14.60 -21.16
CA LEU A 137 -10.97 -13.27 -20.72
C LEU A 137 -11.31 -12.41 -21.93
N HIS A 138 -12.58 -12.04 -22.07
CA HIS A 138 -13.08 -11.31 -23.22
C HIS A 138 -13.51 -9.87 -22.86
N LEU A 139 -12.91 -8.87 -23.53
CA LEU A 139 -13.21 -7.46 -23.35
C LEU A 139 -13.95 -6.93 -24.58
N ASN A 140 -15.25 -6.67 -24.44
CA ASN A 140 -16.11 -6.19 -25.52
C ASN A 140 -15.82 -4.72 -25.89
N PRO A 141 -16.23 -4.27 -27.10
CA PRO A 141 -16.09 -2.89 -27.54
C PRO A 141 -16.66 -1.88 -26.52
N GLY A 142 -15.85 -0.86 -26.19
CA GLY A 142 -16.20 0.18 -25.22
C GLY A 142 -15.80 -0.15 -23.78
N THR A 143 -15.23 -1.32 -23.52
CA THR A 143 -14.61 -1.63 -22.22
C THR A 143 -13.37 -0.75 -22.02
N SER A 144 -13.22 -0.19 -20.82
CA SER A 144 -12.09 0.67 -20.47
C SER A 144 -11.66 0.50 -19.01
N ASN A 145 -10.43 0.94 -18.72
CA ASN A 145 -9.88 0.94 -17.37
C ASN A 145 -9.84 -0.45 -16.74
N VAL A 146 -9.04 -1.36 -17.35
CA VAL A 146 -8.90 -2.75 -16.90
C VAL A 146 -7.44 -3.12 -16.64
N ILE A 147 -7.19 -3.80 -15.52
CA ILE A 147 -5.91 -4.40 -15.16
C ILE A 147 -6.07 -5.91 -15.08
N ILE A 148 -5.26 -6.66 -15.85
CA ILE A 148 -5.18 -8.13 -15.80
C ILE A 148 -3.75 -8.49 -15.43
N ARG A 149 -3.55 -9.04 -14.23
CA ARG A 149 -2.21 -9.17 -13.67
C ARG A 149 -1.98 -10.48 -12.95
N ASN A 150 -0.77 -11.04 -13.12
CA ASN A 150 -0.25 -12.12 -12.28
C ASN A 150 -1.05 -13.44 -12.37
N LEU A 151 -1.62 -13.73 -13.52
CA LEU A 151 -2.43 -14.92 -13.78
C LEU A 151 -1.70 -15.90 -14.70
N THR A 152 -1.96 -17.20 -14.55
CA THR A 152 -1.75 -18.18 -15.62
C THR A 152 -3.08 -18.44 -16.32
N ILE A 153 -3.13 -18.26 -17.66
CA ILE A 153 -4.31 -18.59 -18.49
C ILE A 153 -3.87 -19.65 -19.48
N ARG A 154 -4.54 -20.80 -19.47
CA ARG A 154 -4.03 -21.99 -20.16
C ARG A 154 -5.07 -23.05 -20.52
N ASP A 155 -4.65 -23.94 -21.43
CA ASP A 155 -5.25 -25.24 -21.74
C ASP A 155 -6.62 -25.19 -22.41
N SER A 156 -6.92 -24.15 -23.21
CA SER A 156 -8.07 -24.15 -24.13
C SER A 156 -7.73 -24.72 -25.52
N TYR A 157 -6.60 -25.42 -25.66
CA TYR A 157 -6.15 -26.01 -26.91
C TYR A 157 -7.05 -27.16 -27.35
N VAL A 158 -7.35 -27.18 -28.67
CA VAL A 158 -8.09 -28.28 -29.31
C VAL A 158 -7.11 -29.22 -30.00
N GLU A 159 -7.11 -30.49 -29.60
CA GLU A 159 -6.17 -31.48 -30.11
C GLU A 159 -6.20 -31.56 -31.64
N GLY A 160 -5.01 -31.40 -32.25
CA GLY A 160 -4.84 -31.41 -33.71
C GLY A 160 -5.09 -30.07 -34.42
N ASP A 161 -5.56 -29.03 -33.73
CA ASP A 161 -5.80 -27.72 -34.34
C ASP A 161 -4.71 -26.71 -33.97
N TRP A 162 -3.45 -27.03 -34.26
CA TRP A 162 -2.30 -26.16 -34.00
C TRP A 162 -2.40 -24.78 -34.67
N ASP A 163 -3.11 -24.65 -35.75
CA ASP A 163 -3.32 -23.41 -36.48
C ASP A 163 -4.52 -22.58 -35.99
N GLY A 164 -5.30 -23.09 -35.03
CA GLY A 164 -6.49 -22.42 -34.51
C GLY A 164 -7.47 -22.08 -35.62
N LYS A 165 -7.92 -23.09 -36.37
CA LYS A 165 -8.83 -22.91 -37.51
C LYS A 165 -10.28 -23.32 -37.17
N THR A 166 -10.46 -24.05 -36.11
CA THR A 166 -11.76 -24.56 -35.71
C THR A 166 -12.37 -23.81 -34.53
N THR A 167 -11.56 -23.10 -33.79
CA THR A 167 -11.97 -22.31 -32.62
C THR A 167 -11.21 -20.98 -32.58
N ASP A 168 -11.76 -19.97 -31.87
CA ASP A 168 -11.16 -18.65 -31.63
C ASP A 168 -10.94 -18.50 -30.09
N PHE A 169 -10.33 -19.52 -29.45
CA PHE A 169 -10.09 -19.54 -28.00
C PHE A 169 -8.73 -18.93 -27.68
N ASP A 170 -8.71 -17.64 -27.39
CA ASP A 170 -7.54 -16.90 -26.94
C ASP A 170 -7.42 -16.95 -25.41
N ALA A 171 -6.29 -16.56 -24.84
CA ALA A 171 -6.22 -16.37 -23.39
C ALA A 171 -6.88 -15.03 -23.01
N ILE A 172 -6.60 -13.98 -23.77
CA ILE A 172 -7.27 -12.69 -23.67
C ILE A 172 -7.57 -12.17 -25.06
N GLN A 173 -8.84 -11.85 -25.33
CA GLN A 173 -9.27 -11.19 -26.54
C GLN A 173 -9.92 -9.85 -26.21
N MET A 174 -9.59 -8.79 -26.94
CA MET A 174 -10.18 -7.47 -26.74
C MET A 174 -10.41 -6.71 -28.04
N ASP A 175 -11.57 -6.08 -28.16
CA ASP A 175 -12.01 -5.33 -29.32
C ASP A 175 -12.32 -3.88 -28.95
N THR A 176 -11.63 -2.91 -29.56
CA THR A 176 -11.92 -1.45 -29.40
C THR A 176 -12.05 -1.06 -27.92
N VAL A 177 -11.00 -1.32 -27.16
CA VAL A 177 -10.90 -1.00 -25.75
C VAL A 177 -9.89 0.13 -25.51
N ASP A 178 -9.92 0.75 -24.34
CA ASP A 178 -8.89 1.70 -23.93
C ASP A 178 -8.50 1.57 -22.46
N HIS A 179 -7.29 2.07 -22.11
CA HIS A 179 -6.75 2.02 -20.75
C HIS A 179 -6.72 0.59 -20.19
N VAL A 180 -5.89 -0.26 -20.80
CA VAL A 180 -5.70 -1.65 -20.36
C VAL A 180 -4.24 -1.93 -20.02
N TRP A 181 -4.00 -2.52 -18.86
CA TRP A 181 -2.70 -2.98 -18.45
C TRP A 181 -2.70 -4.50 -18.21
N ILE A 182 -1.87 -5.22 -18.99
CA ILE A 182 -1.71 -6.68 -18.94
C ILE A 182 -0.29 -6.96 -18.44
N ASP A 183 -0.14 -7.46 -17.20
CA ASP A 183 1.15 -7.47 -16.53
C ASP A 183 1.42 -8.77 -15.75
N HIS A 184 2.64 -9.30 -15.86
CA HIS A 184 3.08 -10.49 -15.14
C HIS A 184 2.20 -11.74 -15.34
N ASN A 185 1.51 -11.88 -16.47
CA ASN A 185 0.73 -13.09 -16.75
C ASN A 185 1.57 -14.14 -17.49
N ARG A 186 1.12 -15.39 -17.45
CA ARG A 186 1.58 -16.49 -18.28
C ARG A 186 0.45 -16.96 -19.16
N PHE A 187 0.73 -17.07 -20.45
CA PHE A 187 -0.20 -17.57 -21.45
C PHE A 187 0.42 -18.77 -22.14
N GLU A 188 -0.27 -19.90 -22.17
CA GLU A 188 0.21 -21.12 -22.81
C GLU A 188 -0.93 -22.04 -23.23
N HIS A 189 -0.76 -22.77 -24.35
CA HIS A 189 -1.60 -23.88 -24.79
C HIS A 189 -3.08 -23.50 -24.97
N MET A 190 -3.31 -22.47 -25.81
CA MET A 190 -4.66 -21.98 -26.15
C MET A 190 -5.14 -22.51 -27.51
N GLY A 191 -6.37 -22.22 -27.89
CA GLY A 191 -6.98 -22.68 -29.16
C GLY A 191 -6.49 -21.91 -30.37
N ASP A 192 -6.51 -20.57 -30.37
CA ASP A 192 -6.01 -19.72 -31.47
C ASP A 192 -4.79 -18.89 -31.08
N GLY A 193 -4.96 -17.77 -30.42
CA GLY A 193 -3.87 -16.90 -29.96
C GLY A 193 -3.64 -16.94 -28.47
N LEU A 194 -2.55 -16.33 -28.01
CA LEU A 194 -2.34 -16.13 -26.58
C LEU A 194 -2.87 -14.77 -26.13
N LEU A 195 -2.76 -13.75 -26.99
CA LEU A 195 -3.29 -12.41 -26.71
C LEU A 195 -3.65 -11.73 -28.03
N ASP A 196 -4.89 -11.32 -28.16
CA ASP A 196 -5.37 -10.54 -29.30
C ASP A 196 -5.92 -9.18 -28.88
N ILE A 197 -5.27 -8.10 -29.39
CA ILE A 197 -5.67 -6.71 -29.19
C ILE A 197 -6.17 -6.17 -30.51
N ARG A 198 -7.49 -6.17 -30.69
CA ARG A 198 -8.08 -5.98 -32.00
C ARG A 198 -8.70 -4.60 -32.16
N LYS A 199 -8.87 -4.27 -33.44
CA LYS A 199 -9.52 -3.03 -33.94
C LYS A 199 -8.82 -1.77 -33.43
N ASP A 200 -9.55 -0.81 -32.90
CA ASP A 200 -9.08 0.52 -32.56
C ASP A 200 -8.70 0.67 -31.09
N SER A 201 -8.19 -0.40 -30.45
CA SER A 201 -7.78 -0.38 -29.05
C SER A 201 -6.62 0.58 -28.78
N ARG A 202 -6.67 1.35 -27.66
CA ARG A 202 -5.71 2.43 -27.35
C ARG A 202 -5.29 2.40 -25.89
N TYR A 203 -4.21 3.12 -25.60
CA TYR A 203 -3.69 3.25 -24.23
C TYR A 203 -3.47 1.90 -23.54
N VAL A 204 -2.80 0.99 -24.27
CA VAL A 204 -2.54 -0.37 -23.78
C VAL A 204 -1.07 -0.52 -23.42
N THR A 205 -0.79 -1.19 -22.29
CA THR A 205 0.56 -1.65 -21.93
C THR A 205 0.54 -3.13 -21.63
N VAL A 206 1.49 -3.88 -22.22
CA VAL A 206 1.69 -5.31 -22.03
C VAL A 206 3.11 -5.52 -21.52
N SER A 207 3.27 -5.86 -20.23
CA SER A 207 4.57 -5.87 -19.57
C SER A 207 4.82 -7.12 -18.74
N TYR A 208 6.08 -7.58 -18.70
CA TYR A 208 6.51 -8.71 -17.88
C TYR A 208 5.68 -10.00 -18.03
N ASN A 209 5.00 -10.23 -19.18
CA ASN A 209 4.27 -11.47 -19.42
C ASN A 209 5.18 -12.57 -20.00
N GLN A 210 4.75 -13.83 -19.83
CA GLN A 210 5.30 -14.99 -20.51
C GLN A 210 4.32 -15.49 -21.57
N PHE A 211 4.75 -15.50 -22.83
CA PHE A 211 4.06 -16.14 -23.95
C PHE A 211 4.81 -17.42 -24.27
N LYS A 212 4.16 -18.57 -24.12
CA LYS A 212 4.88 -19.82 -24.02
C LYS A 212 4.27 -20.94 -24.85
N ASN A 213 5.14 -21.70 -25.56
CA ASN A 213 4.83 -22.96 -26.24
C ASN A 213 3.53 -22.92 -27.07
N HIS A 214 3.48 -22.00 -28.05
CA HIS A 214 2.29 -21.82 -28.87
C HIS A 214 2.59 -21.37 -30.29
N ASN A 215 1.67 -21.59 -31.21
CA ASN A 215 1.82 -21.16 -32.61
C ASN A 215 1.77 -19.64 -32.74
N LYS A 216 0.67 -19.00 -32.31
CA LYS A 216 0.39 -17.58 -32.47
C LYS A 216 0.43 -16.88 -31.11
N ALA A 217 1.43 -16.03 -30.86
CA ALA A 217 1.57 -15.46 -29.53
C ALA A 217 0.70 -14.20 -29.33
N PHE A 218 0.90 -13.16 -30.12
CA PHE A 218 0.34 -11.86 -29.83
C PHE A 218 -0.02 -11.11 -31.13
N GLY A 219 -1.31 -10.98 -31.38
CA GLY A 219 -1.86 -10.25 -32.53
C GLY A 219 -2.38 -8.87 -32.15
N ILE A 220 -2.16 -7.88 -33.04
CA ILE A 220 -2.63 -6.51 -32.87
C ILE A 220 -3.19 -5.99 -34.18
N GLY A 221 -4.39 -5.37 -34.14
CA GLY A 221 -4.93 -4.68 -35.31
C GLY A 221 -6.24 -5.24 -35.83
N TRP A 222 -6.27 -5.81 -37.04
CA TRP A 222 -7.47 -6.18 -37.80
C TRP A 222 -8.42 -5.00 -38.05
N THR A 223 -7.84 -3.84 -38.34
CA THR A 223 -8.55 -2.60 -38.66
C THR A 223 -7.88 -1.89 -39.82
N THR A 224 -8.65 -1.09 -40.54
CA THR A 224 -8.10 -0.14 -41.55
C THR A 224 -7.71 1.23 -40.96
N ASN A 225 -8.09 1.46 -39.70
CA ASN A 225 -7.74 2.68 -38.98
C ASN A 225 -6.31 2.58 -38.43
N VAL A 226 -5.63 3.73 -38.28
CA VAL A 226 -4.31 3.79 -37.64
C VAL A 226 -4.49 4.53 -36.32
N ARG A 227 -4.91 3.79 -35.28
CA ARG A 227 -5.30 4.38 -33.99
C ARG A 227 -4.65 3.71 -32.78
N THR A 228 -4.31 2.43 -32.87
CA THR A 228 -3.77 1.67 -31.74
C THR A 228 -2.49 2.28 -31.20
N GLU A 229 -2.43 2.47 -29.89
CA GLU A 229 -1.31 3.00 -29.13
C GLU A 229 -0.94 1.99 -28.04
N ILE A 230 0.26 1.41 -28.15
CA ILE A 230 0.64 0.28 -27.30
C ILE A 230 2.12 0.31 -26.89
N THR A 231 2.36 0.03 -25.61
CA THR A 231 3.69 -0.28 -25.05
C THR A 231 3.80 -1.77 -24.78
N ILE A 232 4.92 -2.39 -25.17
CA ILE A 232 5.18 -3.83 -24.99
C ILE A 232 6.60 -3.97 -24.43
N ASP A 233 6.74 -4.31 -23.13
CA ASP A 233 8.05 -4.30 -22.52
C ASP A 233 8.30 -5.46 -21.53
N HIS A 234 9.54 -5.87 -21.46
CA HIS A 234 10.02 -6.95 -20.56
C HIS A 234 9.24 -8.26 -20.67
N ASN A 235 8.60 -8.55 -21.80
CA ASN A 235 7.92 -9.81 -22.02
C ASN A 235 8.91 -10.89 -22.49
N TRP A 236 8.61 -12.13 -22.12
CA TRP A 236 9.32 -13.31 -22.57
C TRP A 236 8.46 -14.12 -23.55
N PHE A 237 8.89 -14.13 -24.81
CA PHE A 237 8.34 -14.99 -25.84
C PHE A 237 9.25 -16.21 -25.95
N THR A 238 8.76 -17.39 -25.57
CA THR A 238 9.55 -18.62 -25.52
C THR A 238 8.78 -19.80 -26.10
N GLY A 239 9.36 -20.49 -27.08
CA GLY A 239 8.68 -21.59 -27.78
C GLY A 239 7.43 -21.15 -28.57
N THR A 240 7.29 -19.88 -28.92
CA THR A 240 6.21 -19.35 -29.75
C THR A 240 6.69 -19.20 -31.19
N LYS A 241 5.87 -19.65 -32.17
CA LYS A 241 6.29 -19.77 -33.56
C LYS A 241 6.20 -18.46 -34.34
N GLN A 242 5.18 -17.67 -34.09
CA GLN A 242 4.91 -16.42 -34.83
C GLN A 242 4.12 -15.40 -33.98
N ARG A 243 4.02 -14.16 -34.50
CA ARG A 243 3.33 -13.03 -33.83
C ARG A 243 3.94 -12.70 -32.47
N ASN A 244 5.20 -12.22 -32.43
CA ASN A 244 5.88 -11.92 -31.17
C ASN A 244 6.22 -10.41 -30.98
N PRO A 245 5.30 -9.42 -31.18
CA PRO A 245 3.96 -9.49 -31.79
C PRO A 245 3.94 -9.31 -33.31
N SER A 246 2.74 -9.51 -33.92
CA SER A 246 2.36 -9.00 -35.24
C SER A 246 1.41 -7.83 -35.05
N ALA A 247 1.80 -6.62 -35.50
CA ALA A 247 1.06 -5.38 -35.32
C ALA A 247 0.62 -4.80 -36.67
N ASP A 248 -0.68 -4.63 -36.89
CA ASP A 248 -1.26 -4.12 -38.13
C ASP A 248 -1.96 -2.77 -37.90
N ASN A 249 -1.60 -1.75 -38.68
CA ASN A 249 -2.16 -0.40 -38.64
C ASN A 249 -2.09 0.30 -37.26
N CYS A 250 -1.02 0.07 -36.49
CA CYS A 250 -0.81 0.75 -35.21
C CYS A 250 -0.28 2.18 -35.40
N ALA A 251 -0.90 3.16 -34.72
CA ALA A 251 -0.41 4.53 -34.68
C ALA A 251 0.96 4.61 -33.98
N TYR A 252 1.07 3.93 -32.84
CA TYR A 252 2.30 3.84 -32.06
C TYR A 252 2.43 2.45 -31.44
N ALA A 253 3.46 1.70 -31.84
CA ALA A 253 3.85 0.43 -31.21
C ALA A 253 5.28 0.59 -30.66
N HIS A 254 5.41 0.76 -29.34
CA HIS A 254 6.70 0.88 -28.67
C HIS A 254 7.06 -0.44 -27.96
N LEU A 255 8.12 -1.09 -28.42
CA LEU A 255 8.63 -2.36 -27.90
C LEU A 255 10.00 -2.14 -27.28
N TYR A 256 10.22 -2.50 -26.00
CA TYR A 256 11.55 -2.41 -25.42
C TYR A 256 11.84 -3.51 -24.39
N ASN A 257 13.11 -3.88 -24.27
CA ASN A 257 13.59 -4.88 -23.33
C ASN A 257 12.83 -6.24 -23.35
N ASN A 258 12.26 -6.61 -24.51
CA ASN A 258 11.64 -7.92 -24.68
C ASN A 258 12.68 -9.00 -24.97
N TYR A 259 12.43 -10.21 -24.52
CA TYR A 259 13.23 -11.39 -24.82
C TYR A 259 12.44 -12.34 -25.71
N VAL A 260 12.92 -12.54 -26.95
CA VAL A 260 12.34 -13.48 -27.91
C VAL A 260 13.32 -14.63 -28.09
N SER A 261 12.98 -15.81 -27.56
CA SER A 261 13.88 -16.98 -27.56
C SER A 261 13.24 -18.19 -28.24
N ALA A 262 13.97 -18.77 -29.16
CA ALA A 262 13.57 -19.97 -29.90
C ALA A 262 13.83 -21.27 -29.13
N GLN A 263 13.86 -21.26 -27.81
CA GLN A 263 13.97 -22.49 -27.04
C GLN A 263 12.64 -23.26 -27.15
N VAL A 264 12.64 -24.28 -27.99
CA VAL A 264 11.49 -25.16 -28.25
C VAL A 264 11.57 -26.34 -27.29
N ALA A 265 10.46 -26.70 -26.66
CA ALA A 265 10.29 -28.01 -26.08
C ALA A 265 10.32 -29.06 -27.22
N ASP A 266 10.79 -30.26 -26.95
CA ASP A 266 11.05 -31.34 -27.90
C ASP A 266 10.08 -31.41 -29.07
N GLY A 267 10.58 -31.21 -30.29
CA GLY A 267 9.99 -31.71 -31.52
C GLY A 267 9.25 -30.74 -32.43
N ASP A 268 9.10 -29.46 -32.07
CA ASP A 268 8.34 -28.52 -32.91
C ASP A 268 9.19 -27.65 -33.85
N PRO A 269 8.63 -27.30 -35.01
CA PRO A 269 9.41 -26.70 -36.07
C PRO A 269 9.67 -25.21 -35.86
N VAL A 270 10.83 -24.86 -36.34
CA VAL A 270 11.37 -23.55 -36.70
C VAL A 270 10.44 -22.36 -36.56
N TRP A 271 10.80 -21.40 -35.70
CA TRP A 271 10.33 -20.03 -35.65
C TRP A 271 10.18 -19.43 -37.03
N THR A 272 9.02 -18.84 -37.31
CA THR A 272 8.80 -18.15 -38.57
C THR A 272 9.17 -16.68 -38.51
N TYR A 273 8.82 -15.96 -37.41
CA TYR A 273 9.28 -14.58 -37.21
C TYR A 273 9.08 -14.09 -35.76
N GLY A 274 9.88 -13.08 -35.39
CA GLY A 274 9.72 -12.32 -34.15
C GLY A 274 8.64 -11.25 -34.26
N ASN A 275 9.04 -10.00 -34.49
CA ASN A 275 8.11 -8.87 -34.65
C ASN A 275 7.76 -8.61 -36.11
N TRP A 276 6.52 -8.19 -36.36
CA TRP A 276 6.10 -7.78 -37.71
C TRP A 276 5.27 -6.50 -37.68
N ALA A 277 5.81 -5.41 -38.24
CA ALA A 277 5.10 -4.18 -38.49
C ALA A 277 4.33 -4.28 -39.82
N ARG A 278 3.01 -4.36 -39.74
CA ARG A 278 2.14 -4.55 -40.92
C ARG A 278 1.36 -3.28 -41.25
N GLY A 279 0.85 -3.25 -42.49
CA GLY A 279 0.03 -2.13 -42.98
C GLY A 279 0.73 -0.78 -42.82
N ARG A 280 0.15 0.13 -42.07
CA ARG A 280 0.70 1.47 -41.77
C ARG A 280 1.20 1.62 -40.35
N THR A 281 1.65 0.52 -39.75
CA THR A 281 2.18 0.53 -38.38
C THR A 281 3.45 1.36 -38.28
N ARG A 282 3.54 2.20 -37.23
CA ARG A 282 4.78 2.83 -36.79
C ARG A 282 5.29 2.10 -35.54
N MET A 283 6.42 1.41 -35.68
CA MET A 283 7.00 0.56 -34.64
C MET A 283 8.39 1.04 -34.25
N VAL A 284 8.65 1.15 -32.94
CA VAL A 284 9.98 1.41 -32.38
C VAL A 284 10.34 0.23 -31.49
N ILE A 285 11.53 -0.36 -31.73
CA ILE A 285 12.08 -1.48 -30.96
C ILE A 285 13.40 -1.02 -30.32
N GLU A 286 13.50 -1.14 -28.97
CA GLU A 286 14.69 -0.73 -28.25
C GLU A 286 15.20 -1.82 -27.30
N ASN A 287 16.53 -1.97 -27.23
CA ASN A 287 17.24 -2.83 -26.28
C ASN A 287 16.62 -4.21 -26.03
N SER A 288 15.93 -4.79 -27.02
CA SER A 288 15.37 -6.14 -26.95
C SER A 288 16.43 -7.20 -27.26
N TYR A 289 16.16 -8.48 -26.93
CA TYR A 289 17.09 -9.57 -27.15
C TYR A 289 16.42 -10.69 -27.96
N TYR A 290 17.02 -11.10 -29.06
CA TYR A 290 16.53 -12.17 -29.94
C TYR A 290 17.57 -13.29 -29.97
N ASP A 291 17.17 -14.53 -29.65
CA ASP A 291 18.05 -15.69 -29.66
C ASP A 291 17.43 -16.85 -30.47
N GLY A 292 18.07 -17.23 -31.57
CA GLY A 292 17.66 -18.35 -32.43
C GLY A 292 16.47 -18.03 -33.35
N VAL A 293 16.07 -16.78 -33.52
CA VAL A 293 14.88 -16.37 -34.26
C VAL A 293 15.16 -16.23 -35.75
N GLN A 294 14.33 -16.85 -36.62
CA GLN A 294 14.30 -16.52 -38.05
C GLN A 294 13.48 -15.24 -38.25
N HIS A 295 13.90 -14.28 -38.99
CA HIS A 295 13.24 -12.98 -39.16
C HIS A 295 12.94 -12.27 -37.80
N PRO A 296 13.96 -11.84 -37.04
CA PRO A 296 13.75 -11.26 -35.71
C PRO A 296 12.79 -10.06 -35.73
N TYR A 297 12.84 -9.25 -36.77
CA TYR A 297 11.84 -8.20 -37.03
C TYR A 297 11.71 -7.94 -38.53
N GLN A 298 10.50 -7.65 -38.95
CA GLN A 298 10.19 -7.35 -40.35
C GLN A 298 9.08 -6.30 -40.46
N ALA A 299 9.02 -5.64 -41.63
CA ALA A 299 8.05 -4.59 -41.91
C ALA A 299 7.46 -4.70 -43.31
N ASP A 300 6.17 -4.35 -43.46
CA ASP A 300 5.56 -4.14 -44.74
C ASP A 300 6.06 -2.81 -45.37
N ALA A 301 6.03 -2.69 -46.70
CA ALA A 301 6.53 -1.52 -47.39
C ALA A 301 5.85 -0.19 -46.97
N THR A 302 4.64 -0.27 -46.41
CA THR A 302 3.86 0.91 -45.95
C THR A 302 4.01 1.17 -44.46
N ALA A 303 4.70 0.29 -43.73
CA ALA A 303 4.99 0.45 -42.29
C ALA A 303 6.32 1.17 -42.09
N GLU A 304 6.52 1.73 -40.91
CA GLU A 304 7.79 2.26 -40.45
C GLU A 304 8.27 1.44 -39.25
N LEU A 305 9.52 0.98 -39.29
CA LEU A 305 10.14 0.26 -38.17
C LEU A 305 11.52 0.81 -37.88
N VAL A 306 11.72 1.29 -36.67
CA VAL A 306 13.01 1.76 -36.14
C VAL A 306 13.47 0.81 -35.06
N GLN A 307 14.71 0.29 -35.17
CA GLN A 307 15.32 -0.59 -34.18
C GLN A 307 16.59 0.06 -33.63
N ARG A 308 16.76 0.07 -32.30
CA ARG A 308 17.93 0.64 -31.60
C ARG A 308 18.39 -0.28 -30.46
N GLY A 309 19.68 -0.55 -30.39
CA GLY A 309 20.34 -1.17 -29.25
C GLY A 309 19.99 -2.63 -28.95
N SER A 310 19.16 -3.30 -29.75
CA SER A 310 18.83 -4.71 -29.54
C SER A 310 19.99 -5.65 -29.88
N ILE A 311 20.05 -6.82 -29.22
CA ILE A 311 21.02 -7.86 -29.46
C ILE A 311 20.38 -8.99 -30.27
N LEU A 312 21.05 -9.36 -31.36
CA LEU A 312 20.66 -10.43 -32.28
C LEU A 312 21.65 -11.56 -32.15
N LYS A 313 21.22 -12.70 -31.59
CA LYS A 313 22.07 -13.87 -31.40
C LYS A 313 21.48 -15.07 -32.14
N ASN A 314 22.28 -15.74 -32.95
CA ASN A 314 21.84 -16.91 -33.71
C ASN A 314 20.61 -16.67 -34.59
N VAL A 315 20.41 -15.45 -35.07
CA VAL A 315 19.27 -15.07 -35.89
C VAL A 315 19.54 -15.24 -37.38
N SER A 316 18.49 -15.31 -38.19
CA SER A 316 18.60 -15.38 -39.66
C SER A 316 17.44 -14.59 -40.32
N GLY A 317 17.49 -14.48 -41.66
CA GLY A 317 16.38 -13.88 -42.42
C GLY A 317 16.24 -12.36 -42.31
N ARG A 318 15.00 -11.86 -42.41
CA ARG A 318 14.69 -10.43 -42.50
C ARG A 318 15.01 -9.69 -41.19
N GLN A 319 15.55 -8.48 -41.36
CA GLN A 319 15.87 -7.53 -40.28
C GLN A 319 15.52 -6.13 -40.82
N ASP A 320 14.26 -5.94 -41.17
CA ASP A 320 13.81 -4.73 -41.86
C ASP A 320 13.73 -3.55 -40.90
N ALA A 321 14.32 -2.44 -41.29
CA ALA A 321 14.23 -1.18 -40.53
C ALA A 321 14.28 -0.02 -41.50
N TRP A 322 13.24 0.79 -41.53
CA TRP A 322 13.15 2.00 -42.33
C TRP A 322 12.08 2.97 -41.82
N GLY A 323 12.12 4.20 -42.31
CA GLY A 323 11.29 5.29 -41.83
C GLY A 323 11.83 5.94 -40.57
N THR A 324 11.03 6.78 -39.94
CA THR A 324 11.36 7.49 -38.69
C THR A 324 10.48 7.07 -37.52
N ALA A 325 9.37 6.40 -37.82
CA ALA A 325 8.32 6.00 -36.87
C ALA A 325 7.92 7.16 -35.92
N PHE A 326 8.41 7.16 -34.69
CA PHE A 326 8.17 8.21 -33.70
C PHE A 326 9.27 8.17 -32.61
N GLU A 327 9.32 9.19 -31.76
CA GLU A 327 10.21 9.21 -30.60
C GLU A 327 9.37 8.94 -29.33
N PRO A 328 9.53 7.78 -28.68
CA PRO A 328 8.70 7.43 -27.52
C PRO A 328 8.85 8.39 -26.34
N ARG A 329 10.04 9.00 -26.17
CA ARG A 329 10.28 9.98 -25.08
C ARG A 329 9.50 11.28 -25.21
N ASP A 330 8.97 11.56 -26.39
CA ASP A 330 8.06 12.71 -26.60
C ASP A 330 6.66 12.41 -26.05
N LEU A 331 6.34 11.16 -25.73
CA LEU A 331 5.01 10.71 -25.31
C LEU A 331 4.96 10.37 -23.80
N TYR A 332 6.00 9.67 -23.27
CA TYR A 332 6.08 9.30 -21.86
C TYR A 332 7.52 8.97 -21.44
N ASP A 333 7.77 9.05 -20.15
CA ASP A 333 9.05 8.64 -19.57
C ASP A 333 9.15 7.12 -19.45
N TYR A 334 10.30 6.57 -19.80
CA TYR A 334 10.62 5.14 -19.60
C TYR A 334 12.13 4.94 -19.41
N ARG A 335 12.47 3.79 -18.85
CA ARG A 335 13.86 3.40 -18.65
C ARG A 335 14.19 2.16 -19.48
N LEU A 336 15.33 2.21 -20.17
CA LEU A 336 15.90 1.06 -20.87
C LEU A 336 16.89 0.34 -19.97
N ASP A 337 16.69 -0.95 -19.77
CA ASP A 337 17.71 -1.83 -19.24
C ASP A 337 18.71 -2.20 -20.35
N PRO A 338 19.99 -2.47 -20.03
CA PRO A 338 20.95 -2.89 -21.03
C PRO A 338 20.51 -4.18 -21.73
N ALA A 339 20.51 -4.21 -23.06
CA ALA A 339 20.03 -5.36 -23.84
C ALA A 339 20.69 -6.69 -23.42
N ALA A 340 21.97 -6.67 -23.04
CA ALA A 340 22.68 -7.85 -22.56
C ALA A 340 22.15 -8.43 -21.23
N ALA A 341 21.47 -7.60 -20.41
CA ALA A 341 20.86 -8.03 -19.15
C ALA A 341 19.45 -8.59 -19.33
N VAL A 342 18.79 -8.27 -20.46
CA VAL A 342 17.39 -8.61 -20.72
C VAL A 342 17.06 -10.09 -20.53
N PRO A 343 17.82 -11.07 -21.07
CA PRO A 343 17.50 -12.48 -20.85
C PRO A 343 17.43 -12.86 -19.37
N ALA A 344 18.38 -12.43 -18.55
CA ALA A 344 18.42 -12.76 -17.12
C ALA A 344 17.31 -12.05 -16.33
N LEU A 345 17.01 -10.79 -16.67
CA LEU A 345 15.93 -10.03 -16.04
C LEU A 345 14.57 -10.63 -16.37
N VAL A 346 14.31 -10.83 -17.64
CA VAL A 346 12.99 -11.24 -18.14
C VAL A 346 12.66 -12.68 -17.74
N THR A 347 13.60 -13.62 -17.85
CA THR A 347 13.37 -15.00 -17.40
C THR A 347 13.12 -15.13 -15.89
N ARG A 348 13.66 -14.20 -15.11
CA ARG A 348 13.48 -14.18 -13.65
C ARG A 348 12.17 -13.52 -13.22
N PHE A 349 11.77 -12.46 -13.90
CA PHE A 349 10.73 -11.55 -13.41
C PHE A 349 9.46 -11.51 -14.26
N SER A 350 9.41 -12.10 -15.45
CA SER A 350 8.17 -12.22 -16.20
C SER A 350 7.29 -13.37 -15.70
N GLY A 351 6.00 -13.31 -15.99
CA GLY A 351 5.00 -14.26 -15.51
C GLY A 351 4.66 -14.10 -14.03
N PRO A 352 3.80 -14.98 -13.48
CA PRO A 352 3.30 -14.87 -12.11
C PRO A 352 4.40 -14.88 -11.05
N GLN A 353 4.29 -13.95 -10.10
CA GLN A 353 5.25 -13.74 -9.02
C GLN A 353 4.61 -13.97 -7.66
N LYS A 354 5.27 -14.70 -6.76
CA LYS A 354 4.75 -15.09 -5.43
C LYS A 354 4.28 -13.92 -4.57
N ARG A 355 4.82 -12.72 -4.75
CA ARG A 355 4.48 -11.55 -3.93
C ARG A 355 3.40 -10.66 -4.52
N ILE A 356 3.06 -10.81 -5.81
CA ILE A 356 1.99 -10.04 -6.45
C ILE A 356 0.64 -10.62 -6.03
N GLY A 357 -0.35 -9.75 -5.82
CA GLY A 357 -1.69 -10.14 -5.39
C GLY A 357 -1.80 -10.62 -3.94
N THR A 358 -0.67 -10.84 -3.24
CA THR A 358 -0.66 -11.17 -1.82
C THR A 358 -0.81 -9.93 -0.93
N ASN A 359 -0.44 -8.76 -1.44
CA ASN A 359 -0.60 -7.47 -0.78
C ASN A 359 -1.43 -6.55 -1.69
N THR A 360 -2.68 -6.33 -1.31
CA THR A 360 -3.54 -5.37 -2.00
C THR A 360 -3.29 -3.97 -1.44
N VAL A 361 -3.10 -2.98 -2.30
CA VAL A 361 -2.88 -1.59 -1.90
C VAL A 361 -4.11 -0.75 -2.23
N LEU A 362 -4.61 0.00 -1.26
CA LEU A 362 -5.75 0.93 -1.39
C LEU A 362 -5.25 2.34 -1.03
N ASP A 363 -5.38 3.29 -1.93
CA ASP A 363 -4.87 4.65 -1.75
C ASP A 363 -5.95 5.63 -1.29
N VAL A 364 -5.62 6.41 -0.25
CA VAL A 364 -6.48 7.47 0.31
C VAL A 364 -5.69 8.79 0.25
N PRO A 365 -6.25 9.84 -0.35
CA PRO A 365 -7.56 9.96 -1.00
C PRO A 365 -7.58 9.49 -2.47
N GLY A 366 -6.52 8.89 -3.00
CA GLY A 366 -6.37 8.55 -4.41
C GLY A 366 -7.53 7.71 -4.96
N SER A 367 -7.63 6.45 -4.50
CA SER A 367 -8.69 5.52 -4.95
C SER A 367 -9.94 5.58 -4.07
N TYR A 368 -9.79 5.96 -2.81
CA TYR A 368 -10.87 6.04 -1.81
C TYR A 368 -10.86 7.41 -1.16
N ALA A 369 -12.00 8.08 -1.13
CA ALA A 369 -12.09 9.45 -0.62
C ALA A 369 -11.78 9.58 0.88
N THR A 370 -12.00 8.51 1.67
CA THR A 370 -11.82 8.48 3.12
C THR A 370 -11.13 7.18 3.55
N VAL A 371 -10.53 7.18 4.73
CA VAL A 371 -9.93 5.97 5.33
C VAL A 371 -11.00 4.93 5.61
N GLN A 372 -12.19 5.34 6.07
CA GLN A 372 -13.31 4.42 6.30
C GLN A 372 -13.77 3.75 5.01
N ALA A 373 -13.85 4.48 3.89
CA ALA A 373 -14.22 3.91 2.59
C ALA A 373 -13.22 2.84 2.12
N ALA A 374 -11.91 3.06 2.34
CA ALA A 374 -10.89 2.06 2.05
C ALA A 374 -11.02 0.82 2.96
N VAL A 375 -11.29 1.01 4.25
CA VAL A 375 -11.58 -0.10 5.18
C VAL A 375 -12.83 -0.87 4.72
N ASP A 376 -13.88 -0.17 4.26
CA ASP A 376 -15.13 -0.79 3.81
C ASP A 376 -15.00 -1.58 2.51
N ALA A 377 -13.99 -1.30 1.71
CA ALA A 377 -13.67 -2.06 0.51
C ALA A 377 -13.04 -3.44 0.81
N VAL A 378 -12.44 -3.62 1.99
CA VAL A 378 -11.86 -4.91 2.39
C VAL A 378 -12.98 -5.91 2.70
N PRO A 379 -12.97 -7.12 2.12
CA PRO A 379 -14.01 -8.11 2.37
C PRO A 379 -13.91 -8.69 3.79
N ASP A 380 -15.03 -9.15 4.32
CA ASP A 380 -15.04 -9.97 5.53
C ASP A 380 -14.34 -11.31 5.27
N GLY A 381 -13.56 -11.76 6.24
CA GLY A 381 -12.76 -12.98 6.10
C GLY A 381 -11.50 -12.81 5.25
N ASN A 382 -11.04 -11.55 5.03
CA ASN A 382 -9.81 -11.29 4.31
C ASN A 382 -8.61 -12.06 4.89
N ASP A 383 -7.97 -12.88 4.07
CA ASP A 383 -6.83 -13.73 4.43
C ASP A 383 -5.48 -13.23 3.89
N GLY A 384 -5.48 -12.24 3.01
CA GLY A 384 -4.29 -11.60 2.46
C GLY A 384 -4.04 -10.22 3.07
N THR A 385 -2.79 -9.77 3.05
CA THR A 385 -2.46 -8.42 3.51
C THR A 385 -3.08 -7.36 2.60
N VAL A 386 -3.81 -6.42 3.20
CA VAL A 386 -4.29 -5.20 2.53
C VAL A 386 -3.61 -4.00 3.18
N THR A 387 -2.91 -3.22 2.37
CA THR A 387 -2.26 -1.98 2.80
C THR A 387 -3.11 -0.78 2.37
N ILE A 388 -3.61 -0.02 3.33
CA ILE A 388 -4.28 1.27 3.09
C ILE A 388 -3.21 2.35 3.22
N ARG A 389 -2.76 2.90 2.10
CA ARG A 389 -1.80 4.02 2.06
C ARG A 389 -2.57 5.33 2.18
N ILE A 390 -2.20 6.11 3.18
CA ILE A 390 -2.90 7.35 3.52
C ILE A 390 -1.93 8.51 3.27
N ALA A 391 -2.25 9.36 2.30
CA ALA A 391 -1.41 10.51 1.94
C ALA A 391 -1.35 11.55 3.09
N PRO A 392 -0.34 12.43 3.10
CA PRO A 392 -0.29 13.55 4.03
C PRO A 392 -1.58 14.37 4.01
N GLY A 393 -2.11 14.67 5.20
CA GLY A 393 -3.36 15.42 5.36
C GLY A 393 -4.06 15.13 6.69
N THR A 394 -5.12 15.89 6.95
CA THR A 394 -6.00 15.72 8.12
C THR A 394 -7.32 15.11 7.70
N TYR A 395 -7.58 13.92 8.19
CA TYR A 395 -8.78 13.12 7.91
C TYR A 395 -9.72 13.21 9.10
N ARG A 396 -10.75 14.08 8.99
CA ARG A 396 -11.72 14.27 10.06
C ARG A 396 -12.84 13.26 9.91
N GLU A 397 -12.62 12.08 10.44
CA GLU A 397 -13.56 10.95 10.36
C GLU A 397 -13.37 9.97 11.53
N GLN A 398 -14.43 9.23 11.87
CA GLN A 398 -14.32 8.07 12.73
C GLN A 398 -14.08 6.82 11.90
N VAL A 399 -13.03 6.06 12.22
CA VAL A 399 -12.67 4.82 11.50
C VAL A 399 -13.02 3.60 12.35
N ARG A 400 -13.76 2.67 11.76
CA ARG A 400 -14.22 1.42 12.37
C ARG A 400 -13.71 0.24 11.58
N ILE A 401 -12.79 -0.54 12.15
CA ILE A 401 -12.26 -1.77 11.55
C ILE A 401 -12.94 -2.96 12.24
N PRO A 402 -13.97 -3.57 11.62
CA PRO A 402 -14.72 -4.68 12.23
C PRO A 402 -13.90 -5.96 12.29
N ALA A 403 -14.29 -6.90 13.17
CA ALA A 403 -13.56 -8.14 13.42
C ALA A 403 -13.34 -9.03 12.17
N GLY A 404 -14.21 -8.94 11.18
CA GLY A 404 -14.09 -9.70 9.93
C GLY A 404 -13.00 -9.21 8.97
N ARG A 405 -12.40 -8.03 9.19
CA ARG A 405 -11.43 -7.40 8.27
C ARG A 405 -10.01 -7.43 8.84
N SER A 406 -9.45 -8.63 8.96
CA SER A 406 -8.09 -8.86 9.46
C SER A 406 -7.00 -8.61 8.40
N ASN A 407 -5.75 -8.69 8.82
CA ASN A 407 -4.57 -8.55 7.95
C ASN A 407 -4.44 -7.17 7.27
N LEU A 408 -4.74 -6.10 8.00
CA LEU A 408 -4.66 -4.73 7.49
C LEU A 408 -3.36 -4.04 7.90
N VAL A 409 -2.85 -3.21 7.00
CA VAL A 409 -1.78 -2.24 7.28
C VAL A 409 -2.31 -0.85 6.96
N LEU A 410 -2.46 0.01 7.97
CA LEU A 410 -2.68 1.45 7.80
C LEU A 410 -1.32 2.14 7.75
N GLN A 411 -1.00 2.81 6.66
CA GLN A 411 0.32 3.43 6.46
C GLN A 411 0.20 4.87 6.01
N GLY A 412 0.65 5.80 6.85
CA GLY A 412 0.90 7.17 6.42
C GLY A 412 2.07 7.22 5.44
N THR A 413 1.93 7.96 4.34
CA THR A 413 2.97 8.09 3.31
C THR A 413 3.79 9.36 3.43
N GLY A 414 3.53 10.20 4.46
CA GLY A 414 4.33 11.38 4.79
C GLY A 414 5.74 11.03 5.30
N GLN A 415 6.58 12.04 5.48
CA GLN A 415 7.93 11.88 6.03
C GLN A 415 7.90 11.68 7.55
N ASP A 416 6.91 12.27 8.23
CA ASP A 416 6.70 12.18 9.67
C ASP A 416 5.27 11.73 9.98
N ARG A 417 5.08 11.08 11.13
CA ARG A 417 3.76 10.66 11.62
C ARG A 417 2.77 11.83 11.74
N ALA A 418 3.26 13.05 11.98
CA ALA A 418 2.43 14.24 12.06
C ALA A 418 1.89 14.72 10.70
N ASP A 419 2.45 14.23 9.59
CA ASP A 419 1.98 14.60 8.25
C ASP A 419 0.61 13.99 7.93
N THR A 420 0.25 12.87 8.58
CA THR A 420 -1.00 12.14 8.31
C THR A 420 -1.78 11.93 9.61
N VAL A 421 -2.86 12.70 9.77
CA VAL A 421 -3.63 12.76 11.02
C VAL A 421 -5.06 12.28 10.80
N ILE A 422 -5.50 11.26 11.55
CA ILE A 422 -6.91 10.85 11.64
C ILE A 422 -7.46 11.42 12.95
N VAL A 423 -8.44 12.31 12.88
CA VAL A 423 -8.94 13.08 14.02
C VAL A 423 -10.47 13.13 14.07
N TYR A 424 -11.04 13.10 15.27
CA TYR A 424 -12.45 13.39 15.52
C TYR A 424 -12.63 13.97 16.93
N ASP A 425 -13.85 14.40 17.29
CA ASP A 425 -14.13 15.17 18.50
C ASP A 425 -15.28 14.60 19.35
N THR A 426 -15.50 13.30 19.33
CA THR A 426 -16.64 12.69 20.05
C THR A 426 -16.24 12.27 21.48
N PRO A 427 -16.91 12.79 22.54
CA PRO A 427 -16.73 12.30 23.90
C PRO A 427 -17.57 11.05 24.19
N ALA A 428 -17.27 10.36 25.28
CA ALA A 428 -17.93 9.12 25.69
C ALA A 428 -19.42 9.33 26.07
N ALA A 429 -19.84 10.55 26.34
CA ALA A 429 -21.25 10.91 26.53
C ALA A 429 -22.15 10.45 25.37
N TYR A 430 -21.59 10.34 24.14
CA TYR A 430 -22.34 9.97 22.93
C TYR A 430 -22.06 8.53 22.47
N GLY A 431 -22.06 7.56 23.38
CA GLY A 431 -21.94 6.14 23.01
C GLY A 431 -20.83 5.37 23.72
N GLY A 432 -20.37 5.88 24.86
CA GLY A 432 -19.30 5.29 25.66
C GLY A 432 -17.98 5.20 24.89
N SER A 433 -17.05 4.37 25.33
CA SER A 433 -15.74 4.20 24.69
C SER A 433 -15.80 3.67 23.25
N ASN A 434 -16.90 3.02 22.85
CA ASN A 434 -17.08 2.56 21.46
C ASN A 434 -17.49 3.69 20.51
N GLY A 435 -18.36 4.60 20.98
CA GLY A 435 -18.79 5.76 20.21
C GLY A 435 -17.74 6.86 20.16
N SER A 436 -17.03 7.06 21.28
CA SER A 436 -16.00 8.10 21.41
C SER A 436 -14.78 7.86 20.53
N ALA A 437 -14.26 6.63 20.46
CA ALA A 437 -12.99 6.38 19.79
C ALA A 437 -12.95 6.95 18.37
N THR A 438 -11.95 7.78 18.06
CA THR A 438 -11.69 8.22 16.68
C THR A 438 -11.42 7.02 15.80
N VAL A 439 -10.52 6.13 16.21
CA VAL A 439 -10.28 4.86 15.52
C VAL A 439 -10.56 3.68 16.44
N ARG A 440 -11.39 2.74 15.98
CA ARG A 440 -11.67 1.50 16.70
C ARG A 440 -11.27 0.29 15.85
N ILE A 441 -10.37 -0.56 16.39
CA ILE A 441 -9.87 -1.77 15.75
C ILE A 441 -10.41 -3.00 16.49
N ALA A 442 -11.34 -3.72 15.87
CA ALA A 442 -11.83 -5.00 16.40
C ALA A 442 -11.26 -6.20 15.64
N ALA A 443 -10.62 -5.99 14.51
CA ALA A 443 -9.95 -7.01 13.70
C ALA A 443 -8.63 -7.45 14.33
N ASN A 444 -8.21 -8.68 14.02
CA ASN A 444 -6.88 -9.20 14.35
C ASN A 444 -5.86 -8.84 13.26
N ASP A 445 -4.57 -8.93 13.60
CA ASP A 445 -3.47 -8.78 12.63
C ASP A 445 -3.51 -7.42 11.91
N VAL A 446 -3.69 -6.35 12.68
CA VAL A 446 -3.68 -4.97 12.14
C VAL A 446 -2.39 -4.27 12.54
N THR A 447 -1.73 -3.65 11.57
CA THR A 447 -0.56 -2.80 11.79
C THR A 447 -0.88 -1.37 11.36
N ALA A 448 -0.56 -0.39 12.21
CA ALA A 448 -0.59 1.02 11.85
C ALA A 448 0.81 1.61 12.00
N ARG A 449 1.26 2.41 11.02
CA ARG A 449 2.59 3.02 11.04
C ARG A 449 2.64 4.38 10.38
N ASN A 450 3.51 5.23 10.92
CA ASN A 450 3.72 6.61 10.43
C ASN A 450 2.41 7.40 10.36
N LEU A 451 1.60 7.39 11.46
CA LEU A 451 0.28 7.99 11.56
C LEU A 451 0.06 8.66 12.91
N THR A 452 -0.76 9.71 12.92
CA THR A 452 -1.29 10.31 14.14
C THR A 452 -2.78 10.01 14.27
N PHE A 453 -3.18 9.54 15.44
CA PHE A 453 -4.57 9.38 15.87
C PHE A 453 -4.88 10.39 16.96
N SER A 454 -5.93 11.19 16.78
CA SER A 454 -6.28 12.24 17.72
C SER A 454 -7.78 12.24 18.05
N ASN A 455 -8.13 12.50 19.28
CA ASN A 455 -9.44 13.02 19.63
C ASN A 455 -9.23 14.44 20.15
N ASP A 456 -9.76 15.42 19.42
CA ASP A 456 -9.57 16.85 19.70
C ASP A 456 -10.79 17.46 20.42
N PHE A 457 -11.58 16.64 21.14
CA PHE A 457 -12.67 17.12 21.98
C PHE A 457 -12.15 18.11 23.04
N ASP A 458 -12.73 19.29 23.08
CA ASP A 458 -12.39 20.34 24.04
C ASP A 458 -13.20 20.18 25.34
N GLU A 459 -12.62 19.51 26.32
CA GLU A 459 -13.23 19.31 27.64
C GLU A 459 -13.53 20.67 28.34
N ALA A 460 -12.73 21.71 28.11
CA ALA A 460 -12.90 22.99 28.75
C ALA A 460 -14.10 23.80 28.20
N ALA A 461 -14.53 23.50 26.98
CA ALA A 461 -15.67 24.14 26.34
C ALA A 461 -17.02 23.49 26.67
N HIS A 462 -17.03 22.36 27.40
CA HIS A 462 -18.22 21.56 27.65
C HIS A 462 -18.33 21.17 29.13
N GLU A 463 -19.55 20.93 29.59
CA GLU A 463 -19.85 20.35 30.90
C GLU A 463 -20.75 19.11 30.66
N LEU A 464 -20.15 18.00 30.29
CA LEU A 464 -20.82 16.73 30.00
C LEU A 464 -20.57 15.69 31.07
N ASN A 465 -21.56 14.83 31.33
CA ASN A 465 -21.29 13.60 32.05
C ASN A 465 -20.72 12.54 31.07
N GLY A 466 -19.41 12.34 31.09
CA GLY A 466 -18.70 11.45 30.17
C GLY A 466 -17.86 12.18 29.11
N GLU A 467 -16.95 13.03 29.56
CA GLU A 467 -16.04 13.83 28.72
C GLU A 467 -14.84 13.03 28.20
N GLN A 468 -14.64 11.78 28.65
CA GLN A 468 -13.58 10.91 28.15
C GLN A 468 -13.61 10.85 26.62
N ALA A 469 -12.45 11.05 25.98
CA ALA A 469 -12.38 11.21 24.53
C ALA A 469 -11.23 10.41 23.93
N LEU A 470 -11.57 9.24 23.35
CA LEU A 470 -10.58 8.27 22.89
C LEU A 470 -10.05 8.62 21.50
N ALA A 471 -8.73 8.74 21.36
CA ALA A 471 -8.08 8.72 20.05
C ALA A 471 -8.10 7.32 19.43
N MET A 472 -7.87 6.29 20.27
CA MET A 472 -7.78 4.91 19.81
C MET A 472 -8.44 3.93 20.79
N LYS A 473 -9.18 2.96 20.23
CA LYS A 473 -9.60 1.75 20.95
C LYS A 473 -9.27 0.50 20.15
N THR A 474 -8.51 -0.44 20.74
CA THR A 474 -8.31 -1.78 20.17
C THR A 474 -9.12 -2.82 20.93
N VAL A 475 -9.56 -3.87 20.24
CA VAL A 475 -10.26 -5.02 20.84
C VAL A 475 -9.70 -6.33 20.27
N GLY A 476 -9.15 -6.30 19.05
CA GLY A 476 -8.54 -7.45 18.37
C GLY A 476 -7.21 -7.88 18.97
N ASP A 477 -6.73 -9.06 18.56
CA ASP A 477 -5.42 -9.60 18.92
C ASP A 477 -4.36 -9.32 17.85
N ARG A 478 -3.09 -9.24 18.23
CA ARG A 478 -1.92 -9.00 17.37
C ARG A 478 -2.00 -7.67 16.62
N ILE A 479 -2.24 -6.60 17.39
CA ILE A 479 -2.22 -5.23 16.89
C ILE A 479 -0.82 -4.63 17.06
N VAL A 480 -0.32 -3.97 16.03
CA VAL A 480 1.01 -3.32 16.03
C VAL A 480 0.87 -1.84 15.67
N PHE A 481 1.51 -0.99 16.48
CA PHE A 481 1.69 0.43 16.21
C PHE A 481 3.19 0.75 16.14
N GLU A 482 3.64 1.29 15.02
CA GLU A 482 5.03 1.64 14.77
C GLU A 482 5.13 3.09 14.33
N ASP A 483 5.94 3.89 15.02
CA ASP A 483 6.09 5.29 14.66
C ASP A 483 4.73 6.01 14.56
N THR A 484 3.90 5.88 15.61
CA THR A 484 2.56 6.49 15.67
C THR A 484 2.45 7.51 16.79
N ALA A 485 1.47 8.41 16.70
CA ALA A 485 1.09 9.29 17.78
C ALA A 485 -0.37 9.07 18.20
N PHE A 486 -0.63 9.15 19.50
CA PHE A 486 -1.98 9.13 20.09
C PHE A 486 -2.15 10.41 20.91
N LEU A 487 -3.03 11.29 20.45
CA LEU A 487 -3.24 12.62 21.02
C LEU A 487 -4.64 12.75 21.61
N GLY A 488 -4.72 13.13 22.86
CA GLY A 488 -5.96 13.34 23.60
C GLY A 488 -5.70 13.83 25.02
N ASN A 489 -6.74 13.81 25.84
CA ASN A 489 -6.71 14.17 27.26
C ASN A 489 -7.07 12.96 28.12
N GLN A 490 -8.25 12.92 28.73
CA GLN A 490 -8.71 11.77 29.50
C GLN A 490 -9.05 10.59 28.58
N ASP A 491 -8.55 9.39 28.90
CA ASP A 491 -8.86 8.14 28.19
C ASP A 491 -8.32 8.04 26.75
N THR A 492 -7.21 8.66 26.40
CA THR A 492 -6.67 8.75 25.03
C THR A 492 -6.57 7.40 24.31
N LEU A 493 -5.98 6.38 24.97
CA LEU A 493 -5.66 5.08 24.37
C LEU A 493 -6.23 3.92 25.18
N MET A 494 -7.24 3.26 24.64
CA MET A 494 -7.77 2.03 25.23
C MET A 494 -7.27 0.80 24.46
N THR A 495 -6.44 -0.02 25.11
CA THR A 495 -6.08 -1.34 24.61
C THR A 495 -6.90 -2.40 25.35
N ASP A 496 -7.92 -2.92 24.67
CA ASP A 496 -8.96 -3.77 25.31
C ASP A 496 -8.96 -5.20 24.73
N SER A 497 -9.80 -6.04 25.27
CA SER A 497 -10.12 -7.39 24.81
C SER A 497 -11.63 -7.55 24.66
N PRO A 498 -12.12 -8.53 23.87
CA PRO A 498 -13.57 -8.73 23.66
C PRO A 498 -14.32 -9.03 24.97
N ARG A 499 -13.64 -9.64 25.93
CA ARG A 499 -14.11 -9.94 27.27
C ARG A 499 -12.92 -10.06 28.22
N LEU A 500 -13.15 -10.00 29.52
CA LEU A 500 -12.07 -9.93 30.51
C LEU A 500 -11.10 -11.13 30.47
N ASP A 501 -11.61 -12.34 30.27
CA ASP A 501 -10.83 -13.59 30.21
C ASP A 501 -10.20 -13.89 28.83
N ALA A 502 -10.42 -13.02 27.84
CA ALA A 502 -9.79 -13.14 26.53
C ALA A 502 -8.46 -12.39 26.51
N ILE A 503 -7.45 -13.00 25.87
CA ILE A 503 -6.15 -12.38 25.68
C ILE A 503 -6.14 -11.69 24.31
N SER A 504 -5.95 -10.38 24.31
CA SER A 504 -5.60 -9.57 23.15
C SER A 504 -4.22 -8.98 23.37
N ARG A 505 -3.36 -9.00 22.35
CA ARG A 505 -1.98 -8.50 22.43
C ARG A 505 -1.79 -7.28 21.55
N VAL A 506 -1.21 -6.24 22.14
CA VAL A 506 -0.92 -4.98 21.46
C VAL A 506 0.55 -4.63 21.63
N TYR A 507 1.24 -4.31 20.56
CA TYR A 507 2.62 -3.88 20.55
C TYR A 507 2.74 -2.46 19.98
N ILE A 508 3.24 -1.54 20.77
CA ILE A 508 3.45 -0.12 20.44
C ILE A 508 4.93 0.17 20.55
N ARG A 509 5.56 0.68 19.49
CA ARG A 509 6.98 1.02 19.52
C ARG A 509 7.31 2.30 18.80
N ASP A 510 8.39 2.94 19.23
CA ASP A 510 8.93 4.16 18.61
C ASP A 510 7.85 5.26 18.46
N SER A 511 6.88 5.30 19.40
CA SER A 511 5.62 6.03 19.29
C SER A 511 5.52 7.15 20.32
N TYR A 512 4.51 8.02 20.16
CA TYR A 512 4.19 9.11 21.08
C TYR A 512 2.77 8.96 21.61
N ILE A 513 2.58 9.07 22.92
CA ILE A 513 1.27 8.95 23.56
C ILE A 513 1.12 10.13 24.54
N GLU A 514 0.05 10.91 24.41
CA GLU A 514 -0.23 11.99 25.39
C GLU A 514 -1.64 11.90 25.96
N GLY A 515 -1.79 12.41 27.16
CA GLY A 515 -3.03 12.53 27.88
C GLY A 515 -2.83 12.94 29.32
N ASP A 516 -3.91 12.96 30.10
CA ASP A 516 -3.86 13.38 31.51
C ASP A 516 -4.43 12.35 32.48
N VAL A 517 -5.67 11.91 32.35
CA VAL A 517 -6.30 10.97 33.28
C VAL A 517 -6.54 9.61 32.60
N ASP A 518 -5.98 8.54 33.18
CA ASP A 518 -6.18 7.16 32.71
C ASP A 518 -5.91 6.98 31.19
N PHE A 519 -4.98 7.77 30.67
CA PHE A 519 -4.86 7.92 29.21
C PHE A 519 -4.23 6.71 28.50
N ILE A 520 -3.74 5.70 29.25
CA ILE A 520 -3.37 4.37 28.76
C ILE A 520 -4.10 3.35 29.61
N TYR A 521 -5.17 2.75 29.07
CA TYR A 521 -6.02 1.87 29.89
C TYR A 521 -6.59 0.67 29.10
N GLY A 522 -7.18 -0.30 29.82
CA GLY A 522 -7.84 -1.45 29.22
C GLY A 522 -7.36 -2.79 29.73
N ARG A 523 -7.80 -3.86 29.05
CA ARG A 523 -7.64 -5.27 29.47
C ARG A 523 -6.57 -6.04 28.72
N ALA A 524 -6.10 -5.52 27.58
CA ALA A 524 -5.16 -6.22 26.72
C ALA A 524 -3.77 -6.40 27.35
N THR A 525 -3.05 -7.43 26.94
CA THR A 525 -1.60 -7.50 27.13
C THR A 525 -0.94 -6.50 26.19
N THR A 526 -0.38 -5.42 26.74
CA THR A 526 0.15 -4.30 25.96
C THR A 526 1.62 -4.06 26.27
N VAL A 527 2.45 -4.03 25.24
CA VAL A 527 3.86 -3.62 25.34
C VAL A 527 4.05 -2.28 24.66
N ILE A 528 4.59 -1.32 25.42
CA ILE A 528 5.00 0.00 24.92
C ILE A 528 6.52 0.08 25.03
N GLU A 529 7.21 0.05 23.89
CA GLU A 529 8.67 -0.02 23.80
C GLU A 529 9.25 1.20 23.10
N ARG A 530 10.34 1.76 23.66
CA ARG A 530 11.10 2.91 23.09
C ARG A 530 10.21 4.09 22.67
N SER A 531 9.21 4.40 23.47
CA SER A 531 8.21 5.41 23.17
C SER A 531 8.29 6.60 24.12
N VAL A 532 7.72 7.72 23.70
CA VAL A 532 7.58 8.92 24.54
C VAL A 532 6.13 8.98 25.04
N ILE A 533 5.97 9.06 26.37
CA ILE A 533 4.68 9.19 27.04
C ILE A 533 4.62 10.58 27.67
N LYS A 534 3.73 11.44 27.18
CA LYS A 534 3.55 12.81 27.68
C LYS A 534 2.37 12.89 28.62
N ALA A 535 2.65 13.11 29.89
CA ALA A 535 1.66 13.38 30.93
C ALA A 535 1.35 14.89 30.98
N LEU A 536 0.16 15.29 30.49
CA LEU A 536 -0.27 16.67 30.33
C LEU A 536 -0.62 17.33 31.67
N SER A 537 -0.31 18.61 31.84
CA SER A 537 -0.70 19.36 33.02
C SER A 537 -2.17 19.81 32.94
N ARG A 538 -2.93 19.58 33.99
CA ARG A 538 -4.27 20.14 34.20
C ARG A 538 -4.26 21.41 35.08
N GLY A 539 -3.06 21.98 35.32
CA GLY A 539 -2.88 23.15 36.17
C GLY A 539 -2.98 22.86 37.68
N SER A 540 -3.10 21.59 38.09
CA SER A 540 -3.17 21.23 39.50
C SER A 540 -1.81 21.23 40.18
N THR A 541 -1.76 21.72 41.41
CA THR A 541 -0.57 21.69 42.27
C THR A 541 -0.45 20.40 43.11
N THR A 542 -1.47 19.52 43.05
CA THR A 542 -1.54 18.31 43.88
C THR A 542 -1.76 17.01 43.12
N ASN A 543 -2.61 17.05 42.06
CA ASN A 543 -2.90 15.89 41.23
C ASN A 543 -3.29 16.30 39.82
N ASN A 544 -2.46 15.97 38.83
CA ASN A 544 -2.71 16.24 37.42
C ASN A 544 -3.21 15.00 36.66
N GLY A 545 -3.09 13.78 37.22
CA GLY A 545 -3.64 12.62 36.55
C GLY A 545 -2.94 11.30 36.85
N TYR A 546 -3.24 10.33 35.99
CA TYR A 546 -2.80 8.94 36.09
C TYR A 546 -2.40 8.45 34.71
N ILE A 547 -1.17 7.90 34.56
CA ILE A 547 -0.68 7.43 33.27
C ILE A 547 -1.43 6.17 32.83
N THR A 548 -1.59 5.22 33.77
CA THR A 548 -2.22 3.92 33.44
C THR A 548 -3.42 3.60 34.31
N ALA A 549 -4.42 2.92 33.69
CA ALA A 549 -5.55 2.29 34.37
C ALA A 549 -5.81 0.89 33.79
N ALA A 550 -4.94 -0.06 34.12
CA ALA A 550 -5.04 -1.44 33.63
C ALA A 550 -6.17 -2.22 34.31
N SER A 551 -6.71 -3.22 33.59
CA SER A 551 -7.80 -4.10 34.03
C SER A 551 -7.51 -5.55 33.63
N THR A 552 -6.35 -6.07 34.02
CA THR A 552 -5.86 -7.37 33.57
C THR A 552 -6.63 -8.50 34.21
N TRP A 553 -7.01 -9.54 33.46
CA TRP A 553 -7.59 -10.77 34.00
C TRP A 553 -6.66 -11.42 35.03
N LYS A 554 -7.21 -11.88 36.16
CA LYS A 554 -6.42 -12.43 37.29
C LYS A 554 -5.47 -13.57 36.89
N ASP A 555 -5.89 -14.42 35.95
CA ASP A 555 -5.11 -15.59 35.49
C ASP A 555 -4.19 -15.25 34.30
N ASN A 556 -4.26 -14.02 33.74
CA ASN A 556 -3.30 -13.53 32.75
C ASN A 556 -2.08 -12.91 33.47
N PRO A 557 -0.87 -13.49 33.36
CA PRO A 557 0.31 -12.94 34.03
C PRO A 557 0.76 -11.58 33.45
N TYR A 558 0.31 -11.21 32.23
CA TYR A 558 0.80 -10.11 31.46
C TYR A 558 -0.30 -9.07 31.17
N GLY A 559 -0.17 -7.88 31.74
CA GLY A 559 -0.96 -6.69 31.45
C GLY A 559 -0.17 -5.67 30.64
N PHE A 560 0.23 -4.55 31.25
CA PHE A 560 1.00 -3.49 30.59
C PHE A 560 2.49 -3.59 30.94
N LEU A 561 3.33 -3.58 29.91
CA LEU A 561 4.78 -3.42 29.98
C LEU A 561 5.19 -2.14 29.27
N ILE A 562 5.68 -1.16 30.02
CA ILE A 562 6.31 0.04 29.47
C ILE A 562 7.83 -0.14 29.63
N THR A 563 8.58 -0.21 28.51
CA THR A 563 10.01 -0.57 28.57
C THR A 563 10.88 0.26 27.61
N GLY A 564 12.09 0.61 28.08
CA GLY A 564 13.05 1.40 27.30
C GLY A 564 12.46 2.74 26.82
N SER A 565 11.46 3.23 27.53
CA SER A 565 10.64 4.39 27.16
C SER A 565 10.97 5.61 28.02
N ARG A 566 10.38 6.73 27.70
CA ARG A 566 10.56 7.98 28.43
C ARG A 566 9.22 8.63 28.73
N VAL A 567 8.94 8.86 30.02
CA VAL A 567 7.83 9.70 30.43
C VAL A 567 8.32 11.15 30.51
N ILE A 568 7.55 12.09 29.93
CA ILE A 568 7.79 13.52 30.05
C ILE A 568 6.53 14.21 30.58
N SER A 569 6.66 15.36 31.22
CA SER A 569 5.52 16.12 31.73
C SER A 569 5.86 17.59 31.88
N ASP A 570 4.85 18.43 31.69
CA ASP A 570 4.87 19.86 32.04
C ASP A 570 4.15 20.17 33.36
N ALA A 571 3.65 19.13 34.05
CA ALA A 571 3.02 19.25 35.36
C ALA A 571 4.07 19.50 36.47
N PRO A 572 3.68 20.17 37.58
CA PRO A 572 4.55 20.37 38.72
C PRO A 572 5.10 19.06 39.32
N ALA A 573 6.24 19.13 39.98
CA ALA A 573 6.85 17.97 40.63
C ALA A 573 5.91 17.31 41.66
N GLY A 574 5.86 15.98 41.67
CA GLY A 574 5.08 15.20 42.62
C GLY A 574 3.56 15.29 42.45
N THR A 575 3.07 15.57 41.24
CA THR A 575 1.62 15.71 40.99
C THR A 575 1.02 14.65 40.06
N TYR A 576 1.79 13.64 39.65
CA TYR A 576 1.33 12.60 38.73
C TYR A 576 1.47 11.19 39.33
N HIS A 577 0.48 10.34 39.11
CA HIS A 577 0.56 8.91 39.44
C HIS A 577 1.01 8.09 38.23
N LEU A 578 1.76 7.00 38.45
CA LEU A 578 2.04 5.99 37.42
C LEU A 578 0.78 5.21 37.05
N GLY A 579 -0.11 4.96 38.01
CA GLY A 579 -1.37 4.31 37.69
C GLY A 579 -2.26 3.99 38.89
N ARG A 580 -3.42 3.42 38.52
CA ARG A 580 -4.45 2.94 39.46
C ARG A 580 -5.17 1.72 38.86
N PRO A 581 -5.75 0.80 39.74
CA PRO A 581 -6.41 -0.41 39.23
C PRO A 581 -7.82 -0.10 38.74
N TRP A 582 -8.11 -0.42 37.47
CA TRP A 582 -9.45 -0.26 36.92
C TRP A 582 -10.23 -1.58 37.01
N HIS A 583 -11.38 -1.55 37.67
CA HIS A 583 -12.31 -2.66 37.80
C HIS A 583 -13.63 -2.30 37.09
N PRO A 584 -13.74 -2.50 35.75
CA PRO A 584 -14.92 -2.11 34.98
C PRO A 584 -16.18 -2.77 35.56
N GLY A 585 -17.20 -1.95 35.91
CA GLY A 585 -18.42 -2.47 36.53
C GLY A 585 -18.24 -3.08 37.92
N GLY A 586 -17.10 -2.85 38.59
CA GLY A 586 -16.79 -3.46 39.87
C GLY A 586 -16.31 -4.93 39.80
N GLU A 587 -15.81 -5.37 38.64
CA GLU A 587 -15.36 -6.77 38.39
C GLU A 587 -14.19 -7.16 39.30
N PRO A 588 -14.35 -8.09 40.27
CA PRO A 588 -13.32 -8.43 41.24
C PRO A 588 -12.16 -9.24 40.64
N ASN A 589 -12.35 -9.89 39.47
CA ASN A 589 -11.32 -10.68 38.81
C ASN A 589 -10.42 -9.85 37.89
N ALA A 590 -10.63 -8.54 37.80
CA ALA A 590 -9.78 -7.62 37.07
C ALA A 590 -8.61 -7.17 37.98
N ILE A 591 -7.55 -7.94 38.03
CA ILE A 591 -6.36 -7.65 38.85
C ILE A 591 -5.29 -6.99 37.98
N ALA A 592 -5.25 -5.68 38.01
CA ALA A 592 -4.38 -4.89 37.17
C ALA A 592 -2.91 -5.31 37.27
N GLN A 593 -2.22 -5.47 36.14
CA GLN A 593 -0.77 -5.70 36.06
C GLN A 593 -0.12 -4.60 35.21
N VAL A 594 0.83 -3.85 35.79
CA VAL A 594 1.62 -2.82 35.12
C VAL A 594 3.07 -2.91 35.58
N LEU A 595 3.98 -2.92 34.61
CA LEU A 595 5.41 -2.86 34.86
C LEU A 595 6.03 -1.71 34.06
N PHE A 596 6.66 -0.74 34.78
CA PHE A 596 7.59 0.21 34.19
C PHE A 596 8.99 -0.36 34.30
N ARG A 597 9.64 -0.64 33.17
CA ARG A 597 10.95 -1.29 33.09
C ARG A 597 11.92 -0.44 32.26
N ASP A 598 13.13 -0.21 32.77
CA ASP A 598 14.17 0.53 32.06
C ASP A 598 13.64 1.86 31.45
N THR A 599 12.80 2.58 32.22
CA THR A 599 12.03 3.74 31.77
C THR A 599 12.42 5.01 32.54
N GLU A 600 12.61 6.12 31.81
CA GLU A 600 12.87 7.43 32.40
C GLU A 600 11.58 8.06 32.96
N LEU A 601 11.61 8.53 34.20
CA LEU A 601 10.49 9.15 34.91
C LEU A 601 10.80 10.61 35.27
N PRO A 602 9.91 11.58 34.94
CA PRO A 602 10.10 13.00 35.23
C PRO A 602 9.79 13.32 36.68
N ALA A 603 10.25 14.46 37.17
CA ALA A 603 10.00 14.96 38.53
C ALA A 603 8.50 15.08 38.87
N ALA A 604 7.62 15.14 37.87
CA ALA A 604 6.17 15.18 38.06
C ALA A 604 5.63 13.92 38.77
N ILE A 605 6.32 12.76 38.71
CA ILE A 605 5.87 11.52 39.35
C ILE A 605 5.97 11.64 40.87
N LYS A 606 4.90 11.24 41.56
CA LYS A 606 4.80 11.23 43.03
C LYS A 606 5.75 10.21 43.66
N SER A 607 6.15 10.46 44.88
CA SER A 607 6.93 9.50 45.69
C SER A 607 6.15 8.21 46.01
N SER A 608 4.81 8.31 46.12
CA SER A 608 3.87 7.17 46.19
C SER A 608 3.04 7.19 44.88
N PRO A 609 3.52 6.56 43.79
CA PRO A 609 2.97 6.79 42.44
C PRO A 609 1.76 5.91 42.11
N TRP A 610 1.39 4.97 42.99
CA TRP A 610 0.23 4.12 42.82
C TRP A 610 -0.89 4.55 43.77
N THR A 611 -2.15 4.45 43.34
CA THR A 611 -3.27 4.91 44.15
C THR A 611 -4.51 4.04 43.90
N ASP A 612 -5.44 4.07 44.87
CA ASP A 612 -6.70 3.31 44.80
C ASP A 612 -7.66 3.91 43.76
N MET A 613 -8.57 3.08 43.25
CA MET A 613 -9.63 3.50 42.33
C MET A 613 -10.97 2.85 42.68
N SER A 614 -12.01 3.66 42.87
CA SER A 614 -13.40 3.18 43.08
C SER A 614 -13.56 2.13 44.19
N GLY A 615 -12.78 2.26 45.29
CA GLY A 615 -12.80 1.33 46.44
C GLY A 615 -11.91 0.11 46.28
N PHE A 616 -11.21 -0.07 45.17
CA PHE A 616 -10.20 -1.13 44.98
C PHE A 616 -8.82 -0.61 45.31
N SER A 617 -8.10 -1.36 46.13
CA SER A 617 -6.76 -0.93 46.55
C SER A 617 -5.69 -1.26 45.52
N TRP A 618 -4.78 -0.32 45.25
CA TRP A 618 -3.62 -0.55 44.43
C TRP A 618 -2.70 -1.65 44.97
N LYS A 619 -2.75 -1.94 46.29
CA LYS A 619 -1.95 -2.98 46.93
C LYS A 619 -2.39 -4.39 46.57
N ASP A 620 -3.62 -4.53 46.10
CA ASP A 620 -4.16 -5.80 45.60
C ASP A 620 -3.86 -6.01 44.09
N ALA A 621 -3.31 -5.00 43.45
CA ALA A 621 -2.87 -5.05 42.05
C ALA A 621 -1.41 -5.53 41.92
N ARG A 622 -1.00 -5.91 40.72
CA ARG A 622 0.35 -6.38 40.38
C ARG A 622 1.16 -5.24 39.75
N PHE A 623 1.32 -4.15 40.49
CA PHE A 623 2.07 -2.97 40.07
C PHE A 623 3.53 -3.08 40.48
N THR A 624 4.46 -2.89 39.53
CA THR A 624 5.90 -2.99 39.79
C THR A 624 6.71 -2.01 38.95
N GLU A 625 7.89 -1.70 39.41
CA GLU A 625 8.93 -0.99 38.67
C GLU A 625 10.20 -1.85 38.61
N TYR A 626 11.01 -1.66 37.55
CA TYR A 626 12.30 -2.31 37.38
C TYR A 626 13.28 -1.41 36.66
N ARG A 627 14.36 -1.05 37.35
CA ARG A 627 15.40 -0.16 36.81
C ARG A 627 14.85 1.13 36.19
N THR A 628 13.80 1.68 36.78
CA THR A 628 13.35 3.04 36.42
C THR A 628 14.38 4.06 36.87
N TYR A 629 14.56 5.14 36.12
CA TYR A 629 15.55 6.17 36.40
C TYR A 629 14.99 7.57 36.10
N GLY A 630 15.77 8.60 36.44
CA GLY A 630 15.35 10.00 36.31
C GLY A 630 14.83 10.60 37.62
N PRO A 631 14.47 11.92 37.62
CA PRO A 631 14.14 12.64 38.86
C PRO A 631 12.86 12.19 39.55
N GLY A 632 11.96 11.47 38.84
CA GLY A 632 10.73 10.89 39.38
C GLY A 632 10.86 9.43 39.80
N ALA A 633 12.02 8.82 39.59
CA ALA A 633 12.28 7.45 40.02
C ALA A 633 12.66 7.39 41.51
N GLY A 634 12.48 6.23 42.13
CA GLY A 634 12.87 6.02 43.52
C GLY A 634 12.46 4.64 44.01
N VAL A 635 12.94 4.27 45.20
CA VAL A 635 12.56 3.03 45.85
C VAL A 635 11.98 3.38 47.22
N THR A 636 10.71 3.09 47.42
CA THR A 636 10.00 3.31 48.70
C THR A 636 9.07 2.13 48.97
N VAL A 637 8.47 2.08 50.16
CA VAL A 637 7.48 1.03 50.51
C VAL A 637 6.25 1.05 49.59
N ASP A 638 5.92 2.19 48.99
CA ASP A 638 4.80 2.38 48.07
C ASP A 638 5.21 2.24 46.57
N ARG A 639 6.42 1.73 46.31
CA ARG A 639 6.97 1.49 44.97
C ARG A 639 7.52 0.07 44.86
N PRO A 640 6.65 -0.94 44.69
CA PRO A 640 7.09 -2.31 44.53
C PRO A 640 8.09 -2.49 43.40
N GLN A 641 9.20 -3.18 43.65
CA GLN A 641 10.26 -3.42 42.67
C GLN A 641 10.23 -4.90 42.24
N LEU A 642 10.37 -5.14 40.94
CA LEU A 642 10.58 -6.46 40.38
C LEU A 642 11.99 -6.94 40.77
N ALA A 643 12.09 -8.18 41.27
CA ALA A 643 13.39 -8.78 41.62
C ALA A 643 14.20 -9.12 40.34
N ASP A 644 15.53 -9.02 40.42
CA ASP A 644 16.42 -9.43 39.30
C ASP A 644 16.21 -10.88 38.88
N ALA A 645 15.90 -11.77 39.83
CA ALA A 645 15.64 -13.18 39.54
C ALA A 645 14.39 -13.41 38.68
N ASP A 646 13.41 -12.51 38.76
CA ASP A 646 12.14 -12.61 38.02
C ASP A 646 12.16 -11.83 36.70
N ALA A 647 13.17 -11.01 36.47
CA ALA A 647 13.21 -10.06 35.33
C ALA A 647 13.12 -10.75 33.95
N ASP A 648 13.63 -11.97 33.82
CA ASP A 648 13.59 -12.76 32.56
C ASP A 648 12.17 -13.26 32.23
N ALA A 649 11.26 -13.31 33.19
CA ALA A 649 9.85 -13.65 32.97
C ALA A 649 9.04 -12.48 32.40
N TYR A 650 9.53 -11.24 32.53
CA TYR A 650 8.81 -10.01 32.14
C TYR A 650 9.52 -9.27 31.00
N THR A 651 9.72 -9.94 29.88
CA THR A 651 10.33 -9.38 28.66
C THR A 651 9.29 -9.18 27.56
N VAL A 652 9.60 -8.32 26.57
CA VAL A 652 8.78 -8.11 25.37
C VAL A 652 8.36 -9.43 24.73
N VAL A 653 9.32 -10.38 24.61
CA VAL A 653 9.06 -11.72 24.05
C VAL A 653 8.01 -12.47 24.87
N LYS A 654 8.13 -12.46 26.20
CA LYS A 654 7.22 -13.20 27.10
C LYS A 654 5.79 -12.64 27.07
N TYR A 655 5.64 -11.32 27.00
CA TYR A 655 4.33 -10.68 26.87
C TYR A 655 3.64 -11.01 25.55
N LEU A 656 4.38 -11.03 24.44
CA LEU A 656 3.79 -11.09 23.10
C LEU A 656 3.68 -12.48 22.51
N SER A 657 4.56 -13.44 22.90
CA SER A 657 4.65 -14.72 22.19
C SER A 657 3.39 -15.58 22.27
N GLY A 658 2.61 -15.50 23.35
CA GLY A 658 1.42 -16.34 23.51
C GLY A 658 1.70 -17.82 23.22
N THR A 659 0.70 -18.54 22.72
CA THR A 659 0.82 -19.94 22.25
C THR A 659 1.21 -20.06 20.78
N ASP A 660 1.12 -18.96 20.02
CA ASP A 660 1.39 -18.89 18.58
C ASP A 660 2.77 -18.32 18.23
N SER A 661 3.60 -18.03 19.23
CA SER A 661 4.96 -17.48 19.07
C SER A 661 4.99 -16.14 18.34
N TRP A 662 3.96 -15.30 18.47
CA TRP A 662 3.90 -14.00 17.84
C TRP A 662 5.05 -13.09 18.28
N ALA A 663 5.82 -12.59 17.33
CA ALA A 663 7.07 -11.89 17.57
C ALA A 663 7.25 -10.64 16.69
N PRO A 664 6.39 -9.62 16.82
CA PRO A 664 6.42 -8.42 15.96
C PRO A 664 7.72 -7.62 16.10
N HIS A 665 8.38 -7.67 17.27
CA HIS A 665 9.65 -6.99 17.55
C HIS A 665 10.83 -7.49 16.67
N ARG A 666 10.73 -8.68 16.04
CA ARG A 666 11.77 -9.22 15.14
C ARG A 666 11.73 -8.61 13.74
N ALA A 667 10.58 -8.20 13.26
CA ALA A 667 10.40 -7.61 11.92
C ALA A 667 11.15 -6.28 11.74
N ALA A 668 11.49 -5.58 12.84
CA ALA A 668 12.16 -4.29 12.84
C ALA A 668 13.67 -4.32 12.56
N ARG A 669 14.34 -5.46 12.72
CA ARG A 669 15.81 -5.54 12.61
C ARG A 669 16.35 -5.53 11.17
N HIS A 670 15.49 -5.63 10.16
CA HIS A 670 15.89 -5.69 8.75
C HIS A 670 15.80 -4.36 7.98
N ARG A 671 15.54 -3.23 8.70
CA ARG A 671 15.40 -1.90 8.07
C ARG A 671 16.32 -0.85 8.71
N ARG A 672 17.62 -1.16 8.79
CA ARG A 672 18.66 -0.14 9.02
C ARG A 672 19.73 -0.26 7.96
#